data_090071dc8906948bffbf94bf42bd0cee
#
_entry.id   090071dc8906948bffbf94bf42bd0cee
#
_cell.length_a   1.000
_cell.length_b   1.000
_cell.length_c   1.000
_cell.angle_alpha   90.00
_cell.angle_beta   90.00
_cell.angle_gamma   90.00
#
_symmetry.space_group_name_H-M   'P 1'
#
loop_
_entity.id
_entity.type
_entity.pdbx_description
1 polymer ?
#
loop_
_entity_poly.entity_id
_entity_poly.type
_entity_poly.pdbx_seq_one_letter_code
_entity_poly.pdbx_strand_id
1 'polypeptide(L)'
;MRSLTNFIKEIRNCQTKEAESTRVMQELATIRNNFTKAKLTPNDRKKYVWTLVYVYLLGYEIDFGHMEVITLISSPNFQEKQVGYLAAAVLFKNTDQLFTLIVNSMRNDVIGGVEVNQILALSAVANLGGRDLAETLLEDILQLVQKDTTTKLVKQKCALTLLSLFRSSPDTVGTSWIDKVMPMFDVRANIGCCLSVSGLLANMISHIKEEEVIDEIRHLSIGVLRTLVLDRSCPEAYVYYDVPCPWLVVNCLRILKSCPYPTSKKDVTNLEEALHTILQRNEQTKSRNHDNVTHGELFEAVNLIISYGNETDPELRSSVVSYLGRFIMYEEPNIRYLGLDYMSRLAQLSGVTDKIKKHEDTIMASLEDPDLAIRKRALHMLFSMCDEENAEEIVKRLLEHLKTSDYMIKEEMALKVAILAERFPPNNRWYVDVIVDLMLYSGDYVSDDIWHRMVQIVSQQDDLQEYATYKMYQMLQPSNVHEIMIRAGAYIIGEYAEMIAEPEEEDIEAVEPEAILETLQRHYPKVSLQTQILMMTSFAKLLVQFEELEDEIRELFEANLSHIDSEMQQRAVEYNALADSDVMADVLDQMPPFAEDRENVLELKLKAPEEEEEEEEEDDDDDSDDDDDSDDDDDSDEDDEEEEDDDEDEEEEDDGEAEGIDPEVEEKIPVWFTNCLTKNKAVLYQDGRIQIGLTKDIKAPEAHFNLFYSNKSGATLKNFSAELSSEESGLNIDCTEVKDTIEAGSNAKQQITVSCGKPFKESPTLTVSFTCKGKSYELPIEFPVVVMTFCNETDMDADAFQQRWSNPTLEEKQSQETFRAGEDKDLETLETLLPSLNMTIVEGVDESASKVYAAGTFVTSKIAASGKPITIGILCLFEWAKGKRAFRLTVRASNASIAAACKDHLKAQLA
;
A
#
# COMPACT_ATOMS: atom_id res chain seq x y z
N MET A 1 -24.51 33.30 -33.12
CA MET A 1 -24.13 32.09 -32.37
C MET A 1 -22.60 32.05 -32.27
N ARG A 2 -22.04 32.11 -31.07
CA ARG A 2 -20.61 31.99 -30.86
C ARG A 2 -20.15 30.57 -31.20
N SER A 3 -19.06 30.42 -31.93
CA SER A 3 -18.58 29.09 -32.27
C SER A 3 -17.85 28.49 -31.05
N LEU A 4 -17.76 27.18 -30.95
CA LEU A 4 -16.98 26.48 -29.91
C LEU A 4 -15.56 27.07 -29.82
N THR A 5 -14.92 27.33 -30.95
CA THR A 5 -13.59 27.96 -30.98
C THR A 5 -13.53 29.32 -30.27
N ASN A 6 -14.60 30.13 -30.33
CA ASN A 6 -14.63 31.39 -29.59
C ASN A 6 -14.84 31.19 -28.10
N PHE A 7 -15.65 30.19 -27.73
CA PHE A 7 -15.82 29.80 -26.33
C PHE A 7 -14.49 29.33 -25.73
N ILE A 8 -13.78 28.43 -26.40
CA ILE A 8 -12.43 27.96 -25.97
C ILE A 8 -11.48 29.15 -25.78
N LYS A 9 -11.46 30.13 -26.74
CA LYS A 9 -10.62 31.33 -26.59
C LYS A 9 -11.02 32.19 -25.40
N GLU A 10 -12.31 32.27 -25.09
CA GLU A 10 -12.80 33.04 -23.96
C GLU A 10 -12.40 32.38 -22.65
N ILE A 11 -12.52 31.07 -22.56
CA ILE A 11 -12.06 30.28 -21.40
C ILE A 11 -10.55 30.44 -21.18
N ARG A 12 -9.72 30.26 -22.22
CA ARG A 12 -8.27 30.43 -22.14
C ARG A 12 -7.80 31.84 -21.77
N ASN A 13 -8.66 32.86 -21.92
CA ASN A 13 -8.38 34.23 -21.55
C ASN A 13 -8.89 34.60 -20.15
N CYS A 14 -9.53 33.69 -19.44
CA CYS A 14 -9.92 33.90 -18.06
C CYS A 14 -8.66 33.89 -17.18
N GLN A 15 -8.50 34.90 -16.33
CA GLN A 15 -7.33 35.01 -15.44
C GLN A 15 -7.55 34.32 -14.12
N THR A 16 -8.81 34.06 -13.74
CA THR A 16 -9.16 33.39 -12.48
C THR A 16 -10.11 32.22 -12.72
N LYS A 17 -10.04 31.18 -11.87
CA LYS A 17 -10.94 30.00 -11.89
C LYS A 17 -12.41 30.40 -11.74
N GLU A 18 -12.72 31.46 -10.98
CA GLU A 18 -14.07 31.99 -10.80
C GLU A 18 -14.63 32.63 -12.07
N ALA A 19 -13.81 33.41 -12.80
CA ALA A 19 -14.21 33.97 -14.09
C ALA A 19 -14.48 32.88 -15.12
N GLU A 20 -13.70 31.82 -15.10
CA GLU A 20 -13.87 30.63 -15.93
C GLU A 20 -15.19 29.94 -15.56
N SER A 21 -15.42 29.61 -14.29
CA SER A 21 -16.63 28.97 -13.78
C SER A 21 -17.88 29.79 -14.13
N THR A 22 -17.85 31.10 -13.90
CA THR A 22 -18.95 32.01 -14.26
C THR A 22 -19.25 31.96 -15.75
N ARG A 23 -18.21 31.97 -16.59
CA ARG A 23 -18.34 31.90 -18.03
C ARG A 23 -18.90 30.55 -18.50
N VAL A 24 -18.44 29.44 -17.90
CA VAL A 24 -18.92 28.09 -18.15
C VAL A 24 -20.40 27.98 -17.79
N MET A 25 -20.81 28.42 -16.60
CA MET A 25 -22.21 28.39 -16.17
C MET A 25 -23.15 29.20 -17.08
N GLN A 26 -22.69 30.35 -17.58
CA GLN A 26 -23.45 31.13 -18.56
C GLN A 26 -23.66 30.40 -19.89
N GLU A 27 -22.64 29.70 -20.38
CA GLU A 27 -22.74 28.91 -21.59
C GLU A 27 -23.64 27.69 -21.39
N LEU A 28 -23.51 26.95 -20.26
CA LEU A 28 -24.39 25.83 -19.93
C LEU A 28 -25.85 26.26 -19.85
N ALA A 29 -26.16 27.41 -19.19
CA ALA A 29 -27.50 27.97 -19.16
C ALA A 29 -28.02 28.32 -20.57
N THR A 30 -27.16 28.83 -21.43
CA THR A 30 -27.50 29.16 -22.82
C THR A 30 -27.81 27.89 -23.63
N ILE A 31 -27.00 26.85 -23.49
CA ILE A 31 -27.18 25.55 -24.11
C ILE A 31 -28.47 24.89 -23.63
N ARG A 32 -28.71 24.86 -22.32
CA ARG A 32 -29.94 24.31 -21.70
C ARG A 32 -31.19 24.98 -22.27
N ASN A 33 -31.18 26.32 -22.35
CA ASN A 33 -32.30 27.08 -22.98
C ASN A 33 -32.46 26.81 -24.48
N ASN A 34 -31.37 26.50 -25.20
CA ASN A 34 -31.47 26.20 -26.63
C ASN A 34 -31.99 24.76 -26.86
N PHE A 35 -31.72 23.82 -26.02
CA PHE A 35 -32.24 22.46 -26.08
C PHE A 35 -33.76 22.39 -25.86
N THR A 36 -34.32 23.33 -25.10
CA THR A 36 -35.81 23.41 -24.92
C THR A 36 -36.54 23.99 -26.15
N LYS A 37 -35.84 24.58 -27.13
CA LYS A 37 -36.45 25.14 -28.32
C LYS A 37 -36.91 24.03 -29.28
N ALA A 38 -38.17 24.10 -29.75
CA ALA A 38 -38.83 23.08 -30.58
C ALA A 38 -38.20 22.84 -31.97
N LYS A 39 -37.22 23.61 -32.41
CA LYS A 39 -36.55 23.49 -33.74
C LYS A 39 -35.04 23.72 -33.61
N LEU A 40 -34.34 22.73 -33.06
CA LEU A 40 -32.88 22.71 -33.08
C LEU A 40 -32.38 22.06 -34.39
N THR A 41 -31.53 22.76 -35.14
CA THR A 41 -30.93 22.14 -36.34
C THR A 41 -29.90 21.07 -35.93
N PRO A 42 -29.70 19.99 -36.73
CA PRO A 42 -28.68 18.97 -36.39
C PRO A 42 -27.27 19.56 -36.23
N ASN A 43 -26.90 20.57 -37.00
CA ASN A 43 -25.61 21.25 -36.87
C ASN A 43 -25.47 22.01 -35.55
N ASP A 44 -26.55 22.63 -35.09
CA ASP A 44 -26.51 23.33 -33.81
C ASP A 44 -26.48 22.34 -32.65
N ARG A 45 -27.18 21.21 -32.79
CA ARG A 45 -27.12 20.12 -31.82
C ARG A 45 -25.69 19.58 -31.66
N LYS A 46 -24.97 19.30 -32.77
CA LYS A 46 -23.57 18.88 -32.74
C LYS A 46 -22.68 19.87 -32.00
N LYS A 47 -22.82 21.18 -32.32
CA LYS A 47 -21.99 22.22 -31.65
C LYS A 47 -22.23 22.31 -30.17
N TYR A 48 -23.48 22.21 -29.71
CA TYR A 48 -23.78 22.25 -28.29
C TYR A 48 -23.29 21.01 -27.57
N VAL A 49 -23.49 19.84 -28.18
CA VAL A 49 -22.95 18.58 -27.60
C VAL A 49 -21.44 18.63 -27.50
N TRP A 50 -20.71 19.09 -28.53
CA TRP A 50 -19.26 19.30 -28.44
C TRP A 50 -18.87 20.30 -27.36
N THR A 51 -19.66 21.33 -27.12
CA THR A 51 -19.41 22.28 -26.04
C THR A 51 -19.61 21.62 -24.68
N LEU A 52 -20.60 20.76 -24.53
CA LEU A 52 -20.78 19.98 -23.29
C LEU A 52 -19.60 19.03 -23.04
N VAL A 53 -19.16 18.29 -24.05
CA VAL A 53 -17.97 17.43 -23.92
C VAL A 53 -16.73 18.24 -23.49
N TYR A 54 -16.51 19.41 -24.11
CA TYR A 54 -15.40 20.29 -23.76
C TYR A 54 -15.50 20.79 -22.30
N VAL A 55 -16.69 21.16 -21.85
CA VAL A 55 -16.92 21.61 -20.47
C VAL A 55 -16.70 20.46 -19.49
N TYR A 56 -17.13 19.24 -19.83
CA TYR A 56 -16.87 18.06 -19.02
C TYR A 56 -15.35 17.77 -18.89
N LEU A 57 -14.62 17.88 -20.00
CA LEU A 57 -13.16 17.72 -19.99
C LEU A 57 -12.41 18.82 -19.20
N LEU A 58 -13.05 19.97 -18.94
CA LEU A 58 -12.52 20.98 -18.01
C LEU A 58 -12.80 20.66 -16.53
N GLY A 59 -13.47 19.52 -16.24
CA GLY A 59 -13.78 19.10 -14.88
C GLY A 59 -15.15 19.56 -14.34
N TYR A 60 -16.02 20.15 -15.16
CA TYR A 60 -17.36 20.57 -14.74
C TYR A 60 -18.39 19.46 -14.98
N GLU A 61 -19.17 19.11 -13.98
CA GLU A 61 -20.24 18.12 -14.11
C GLU A 61 -21.37 18.60 -15.04
N ILE A 62 -21.93 17.66 -15.81
CA ILE A 62 -23.01 17.90 -16.76
C ILE A 62 -24.18 16.97 -16.50
N ASP A 63 -25.31 17.53 -16.08
CA ASP A 63 -26.56 16.84 -15.74
C ASP A 63 -27.62 16.83 -16.84
N PHE A 64 -27.30 17.36 -18.04
CA PHE A 64 -28.26 17.52 -19.13
C PHE A 64 -27.63 17.32 -20.51
N GLY A 65 -28.45 17.14 -21.53
CA GLY A 65 -28.00 16.99 -22.93
C GLY A 65 -27.95 15.55 -23.41
N HIS A 66 -28.13 14.56 -22.54
CA HIS A 66 -28.09 13.12 -22.84
C HIS A 66 -29.09 12.71 -23.94
N MET A 67 -30.31 13.27 -23.95
CA MET A 67 -31.31 13.03 -25.02
C MET A 67 -30.85 13.54 -26.38
N GLU A 68 -30.11 14.64 -26.41
CA GLU A 68 -29.55 15.20 -27.64
C GLU A 68 -28.42 14.33 -28.19
N VAL A 69 -27.61 13.74 -27.32
CA VAL A 69 -26.61 12.74 -27.69
C VAL A 69 -27.28 11.50 -28.30
N ILE A 70 -28.31 10.95 -27.67
CA ILE A 70 -29.10 9.81 -28.21
C ILE A 70 -29.67 10.14 -29.58
N THR A 71 -30.20 11.37 -29.75
CA THR A 71 -30.71 11.83 -31.03
C THR A 71 -29.63 11.87 -32.12
N LEU A 72 -28.40 12.29 -31.78
CA LEU A 72 -27.27 12.29 -32.72
C LEU A 72 -26.83 10.86 -33.08
N ILE A 73 -26.78 9.95 -32.13
CA ILE A 73 -26.47 8.52 -32.37
C ILE A 73 -27.48 7.91 -33.32
N SER A 74 -28.77 8.23 -33.23
CA SER A 74 -29.82 7.70 -34.06
C SER A 74 -29.87 8.32 -35.49
N SER A 75 -29.05 9.36 -35.76
CA SER A 75 -29.02 10.03 -37.06
C SER A 75 -28.48 9.10 -38.18
N PRO A 76 -28.98 9.18 -39.40
CA PRO A 76 -28.43 8.48 -40.56
C PRO A 76 -27.11 9.11 -41.06
N ASN A 77 -26.74 10.33 -40.62
CA ASN A 77 -25.55 11.04 -41.04
C ASN A 77 -24.37 10.65 -40.19
N PHE A 78 -23.31 10.11 -40.79
CA PHE A 78 -22.10 9.67 -40.10
C PHE A 78 -21.48 10.75 -39.21
N GLN A 79 -21.34 12.00 -39.68
CA GLN A 79 -20.76 13.08 -38.89
C GLN A 79 -21.55 13.43 -37.62
N GLU A 80 -22.87 13.20 -37.64
CA GLU A 80 -23.75 13.39 -36.49
C GLU A 80 -23.62 12.22 -35.52
N LYS A 81 -23.62 10.98 -36.10
CA LYS A 81 -23.38 9.75 -35.32
C LYS A 81 -22.05 9.76 -34.60
N GLN A 82 -21.00 10.16 -35.28
CA GLN A 82 -19.65 10.23 -34.69
C GLN A 82 -19.63 11.12 -33.45
N VAL A 83 -20.19 12.33 -33.55
CA VAL A 83 -20.28 13.24 -32.40
C VAL A 83 -21.12 12.62 -31.26
N GLY A 84 -22.23 11.96 -31.63
CA GLY A 84 -23.09 11.28 -30.67
C GLY A 84 -22.36 10.16 -29.90
N TYR A 85 -21.63 9.30 -30.59
CA TYR A 85 -20.88 8.21 -29.94
C TYR A 85 -19.71 8.68 -29.12
N LEU A 86 -18.93 9.68 -29.59
CA LEU A 86 -17.85 10.26 -28.82
C LEU A 86 -18.36 10.94 -27.54
N ALA A 87 -19.48 11.68 -27.68
CA ALA A 87 -20.09 12.30 -26.51
C ALA A 87 -20.69 11.27 -25.54
N ALA A 88 -21.23 10.16 -26.07
CA ALA A 88 -21.74 9.09 -25.21
C ALA A 88 -20.61 8.44 -24.39
N ALA A 89 -19.45 8.18 -25.01
CA ALA A 89 -18.31 7.57 -24.34
C ALA A 89 -17.74 8.45 -23.19
N VAL A 90 -17.96 9.77 -23.25
CA VAL A 90 -17.45 10.72 -22.24
C VAL A 90 -18.52 11.09 -21.20
N LEU A 91 -19.79 11.29 -21.62
CA LEU A 91 -20.82 11.87 -20.76
C LEU A 91 -21.73 10.84 -20.07
N PHE A 92 -21.75 9.58 -20.51
CA PHE A 92 -22.63 8.57 -19.94
C PHE A 92 -21.88 7.67 -18.97
N LYS A 93 -22.53 7.40 -17.83
CA LYS A 93 -22.10 6.37 -16.88
C LYS A 93 -23.01 5.13 -17.05
N ASN A 94 -22.49 3.95 -16.78
CA ASN A 94 -23.25 2.69 -16.88
C ASN A 94 -24.49 2.62 -15.96
N THR A 95 -24.58 3.52 -14.99
CA THR A 95 -25.70 3.64 -14.04
C THR A 95 -26.85 4.51 -14.54
N ASP A 96 -26.70 5.19 -15.69
CA ASP A 96 -27.70 6.13 -16.19
C ASP A 96 -28.96 5.42 -16.72
N GLN A 97 -30.14 5.86 -16.32
CA GLN A 97 -31.43 5.29 -16.79
C GLN A 97 -31.63 5.38 -18.33
N LEU A 98 -30.96 6.33 -18.94
CA LEU A 98 -31.02 6.55 -20.40
C LEU A 98 -30.06 5.63 -21.18
N PHE A 99 -29.18 4.92 -20.50
CA PHE A 99 -28.20 4.01 -21.10
C PHE A 99 -28.85 2.93 -21.97
N THR A 100 -29.95 2.34 -21.50
CA THR A 100 -30.74 1.32 -22.23
C THR A 100 -31.17 1.79 -23.61
N LEU A 101 -31.44 3.09 -23.81
CA LEU A 101 -31.82 3.64 -25.11
C LEU A 101 -30.66 3.68 -26.11
N ILE A 102 -29.44 3.89 -25.59
CA ILE A 102 -28.21 3.88 -26.40
C ILE A 102 -27.91 2.46 -26.87
N VAL A 103 -28.02 1.46 -25.97
CA VAL A 103 -27.73 0.04 -26.28
C VAL A 103 -28.48 -0.43 -27.51
N ASN A 104 -29.77 -0.12 -27.64
CA ASN A 104 -30.55 -0.48 -28.82
C ASN A 104 -30.04 0.20 -30.11
N SER A 105 -29.61 1.44 -30.05
CA SER A 105 -29.05 2.17 -31.18
C SER A 105 -27.70 1.60 -31.61
N MET A 106 -26.86 1.27 -30.64
CA MET A 106 -25.55 0.61 -30.83
C MET A 106 -25.75 -0.76 -31.49
N ARG A 107 -26.65 -1.59 -30.99
CA ARG A 107 -26.97 -2.89 -31.56
C ARG A 107 -27.38 -2.80 -33.00
N ASN A 108 -28.26 -1.84 -33.35
CA ASN A 108 -28.70 -1.62 -34.74
C ASN A 108 -27.53 -1.24 -35.66
N ASP A 109 -26.58 -0.45 -35.20
CA ASP A 109 -25.40 -0.06 -35.97
C ASP A 109 -24.40 -1.22 -36.10
N VAL A 110 -24.18 -2.03 -35.03
CA VAL A 110 -23.34 -3.23 -35.06
C VAL A 110 -23.86 -4.24 -36.10
N ILE A 111 -25.17 -4.49 -36.12
CA ILE A 111 -25.81 -5.45 -37.05
C ILE A 111 -25.98 -4.86 -38.46
N GLY A 112 -26.07 -3.55 -38.59
CA GLY A 112 -26.54 -2.81 -39.77
C GLY A 112 -25.71 -2.92 -41.06
N GLY A 113 -24.57 -3.53 -41.06
CA GLY A 113 -23.76 -3.88 -42.24
C GLY A 113 -23.03 -2.71 -42.92
N VAL A 114 -23.09 -1.49 -42.34
CA VAL A 114 -22.28 -0.33 -42.80
C VAL A 114 -21.00 -0.30 -42.01
N GLU A 115 -19.88 -0.63 -42.63
CA GLU A 115 -18.55 -0.80 -42.01
C GLU A 115 -18.19 0.36 -41.03
N VAL A 116 -18.31 1.59 -41.51
CA VAL A 116 -17.90 2.77 -40.71
C VAL A 116 -18.76 2.94 -39.45
N ASN A 117 -20.08 2.63 -39.55
CA ASN A 117 -20.96 2.69 -38.38
C ASN A 117 -20.67 1.53 -37.41
N GLN A 118 -20.35 0.34 -37.96
CA GLN A 118 -19.95 -0.81 -37.13
C GLN A 118 -18.71 -0.51 -36.31
N ILE A 119 -17.66 0.05 -36.96
CA ILE A 119 -16.40 0.42 -36.26
C ILE A 119 -16.67 1.46 -35.18
N LEU A 120 -17.46 2.46 -35.48
CA LEU A 120 -17.80 3.54 -34.54
C LEU A 120 -18.59 3.02 -33.35
N ALA A 121 -19.61 2.17 -33.60
CA ALA A 121 -20.41 1.57 -32.51
C ALA A 121 -19.58 0.62 -31.66
N LEU A 122 -18.72 -0.23 -32.25
CA LEU A 122 -17.84 -1.13 -31.53
C LEU A 122 -16.84 -0.38 -30.69
N SER A 123 -16.26 0.73 -31.17
CA SER A 123 -15.36 1.57 -30.38
C SER A 123 -16.08 2.23 -29.20
N ALA A 124 -17.32 2.68 -29.37
CA ALA A 124 -18.10 3.24 -28.27
C ALA A 124 -18.48 2.17 -27.24
N VAL A 125 -18.79 0.94 -27.67
CA VAL A 125 -19.04 -0.20 -26.76
C VAL A 125 -17.78 -0.53 -25.96
N ALA A 126 -16.60 -0.51 -26.60
CA ALA A 126 -15.35 -0.75 -25.92
C ALA A 126 -15.03 0.30 -24.84
N ASN A 127 -15.31 1.58 -25.12
CA ASN A 127 -15.05 2.66 -24.16
C ASN A 127 -16.06 2.73 -23.01
N LEU A 128 -17.31 2.37 -23.27
CA LEU A 128 -18.36 2.39 -22.24
C LEU A 128 -18.29 1.16 -21.33
N GLY A 129 -17.98 0.00 -21.90
CA GLY A 129 -17.91 -1.27 -21.16
C GLY A 129 -19.21 -1.62 -20.40
N GLY A 130 -19.08 -2.51 -19.44
CA GLY A 130 -20.14 -2.82 -18.48
C GLY A 130 -20.99 -4.04 -18.84
N ARG A 131 -21.62 -4.59 -17.81
CA ARG A 131 -22.36 -5.84 -17.84
C ARG A 131 -23.55 -5.82 -18.84
N ASP A 132 -24.30 -4.73 -18.87
CA ASP A 132 -25.50 -4.61 -19.71
C ASP A 132 -25.18 -4.66 -21.22
N LEU A 133 -24.04 -4.03 -21.60
CA LEU A 133 -23.54 -4.10 -22.99
C LEU A 133 -23.03 -5.51 -23.32
N ALA A 134 -22.33 -6.15 -22.39
CA ALA A 134 -21.85 -7.51 -22.54
C ALA A 134 -23.03 -8.48 -22.76
N GLU A 135 -24.03 -8.48 -21.90
CA GLU A 135 -25.21 -9.35 -22.00
C GLU A 135 -25.97 -9.15 -23.32
N THR A 136 -26.06 -7.90 -23.81
CA THR A 136 -26.87 -7.59 -24.99
C THR A 136 -26.14 -7.78 -26.32
N LEU A 137 -24.83 -7.50 -26.37
CA LEU A 137 -24.09 -7.39 -27.64
C LEU A 137 -23.09 -8.53 -27.88
N LEU A 138 -22.71 -9.30 -26.87
CA LEU A 138 -21.72 -10.37 -27.00
C LEU A 138 -22.01 -11.31 -28.20
N GLU A 139 -23.21 -11.85 -28.28
CA GLU A 139 -23.56 -12.80 -29.36
C GLU A 139 -23.57 -12.14 -30.75
N ASP A 140 -24.02 -10.88 -30.85
CA ASP A 140 -24.02 -10.13 -32.13
C ASP A 140 -22.57 -9.83 -32.58
N ILE A 141 -21.65 -9.53 -31.65
CA ILE A 141 -20.24 -9.32 -31.94
C ILE A 141 -19.58 -10.63 -32.40
N LEU A 142 -19.85 -11.74 -31.70
CA LEU A 142 -19.34 -13.06 -32.09
C LEU A 142 -19.83 -13.52 -33.46
N GLN A 143 -21.09 -13.21 -33.84
CA GLN A 143 -21.60 -13.46 -35.17
C GLN A 143 -20.87 -12.64 -36.24
N LEU A 144 -20.47 -11.39 -35.94
CA LEU A 144 -19.67 -10.58 -36.87
C LEU A 144 -18.26 -11.17 -37.05
N VAL A 145 -17.66 -11.69 -36.03
CA VAL A 145 -16.35 -12.35 -36.10
C VAL A 145 -16.37 -13.55 -37.01
N GLN A 146 -17.41 -14.40 -36.91
CA GLN A 146 -17.56 -15.62 -37.69
C GLN A 146 -17.95 -15.37 -39.15
N LYS A 147 -18.59 -14.24 -39.46
CA LYS A 147 -19.12 -13.96 -40.78
C LYS A 147 -17.99 -13.66 -41.78
N ASP A 148 -17.93 -14.39 -42.90
CA ASP A 148 -16.90 -14.21 -43.93
C ASP A 148 -16.98 -12.87 -44.67
N THR A 149 -18.17 -12.26 -44.75
CA THR A 149 -18.40 -10.97 -45.42
C THR A 149 -17.95 -9.77 -44.57
N THR A 150 -17.62 -9.98 -43.30
CA THR A 150 -17.14 -8.93 -42.40
C THR A 150 -15.70 -8.53 -42.77
N THR A 151 -15.44 -7.23 -42.87
CA THR A 151 -14.12 -6.71 -43.21
C THR A 151 -13.11 -7.01 -42.10
N LYS A 152 -11.83 -7.07 -42.47
CA LYS A 152 -10.77 -7.36 -41.51
C LYS A 152 -10.70 -6.33 -40.39
N LEU A 153 -10.93 -5.05 -40.72
CA LEU A 153 -10.90 -3.95 -39.73
C LEU A 153 -12.05 -4.07 -38.71
N VAL A 154 -13.26 -4.44 -39.14
CA VAL A 154 -14.36 -4.70 -38.20
C VAL A 154 -14.05 -5.89 -37.29
N LYS A 155 -13.43 -6.96 -37.85
CA LYS A 155 -13.01 -8.13 -37.04
C LYS A 155 -11.97 -7.75 -35.97
N GLN A 156 -11.02 -6.87 -36.32
CA GLN A 156 -10.04 -6.33 -35.34
C GLN A 156 -10.76 -5.57 -34.21
N LYS A 157 -11.68 -4.66 -34.58
CA LYS A 157 -12.45 -3.92 -33.58
C LYS A 157 -13.35 -4.82 -32.73
N CYS A 158 -13.92 -5.89 -33.32
CA CYS A 158 -14.66 -6.89 -32.53
C CYS A 158 -13.77 -7.54 -31.45
N ALA A 159 -12.52 -7.94 -31.78
CA ALA A 159 -11.61 -8.54 -30.83
C ALA A 159 -11.24 -7.56 -29.69
N LEU A 160 -10.95 -6.29 -30.03
CA LEU A 160 -10.68 -5.26 -29.02
C LEU A 160 -11.89 -4.93 -28.15
N THR A 161 -13.11 -4.92 -28.74
CA THR A 161 -14.34 -4.73 -27.97
C THR A 161 -14.60 -5.90 -27.03
N LEU A 162 -14.35 -7.14 -27.48
CA LEU A 162 -14.43 -8.32 -26.61
C LEU A 162 -13.44 -8.26 -25.45
N LEU A 163 -12.23 -7.77 -25.71
CA LEU A 163 -11.23 -7.55 -24.66
C LEU A 163 -11.74 -6.56 -23.59
N SER A 164 -12.25 -5.39 -24.01
CA SER A 164 -12.77 -4.39 -23.10
C SER A 164 -13.97 -4.91 -22.30
N LEU A 165 -14.91 -5.61 -22.95
CA LEU A 165 -16.06 -6.22 -22.27
C LEU A 165 -15.64 -7.32 -21.29
N PHE A 166 -14.62 -8.11 -21.64
CA PHE A 166 -14.09 -9.14 -20.76
C PHE A 166 -13.45 -8.52 -19.50
N ARG A 167 -12.62 -7.47 -19.66
CA ARG A 167 -12.03 -6.75 -18.54
C ARG A 167 -13.09 -6.14 -17.62
N SER A 168 -14.13 -5.52 -18.18
CA SER A 168 -15.20 -4.90 -17.39
C SER A 168 -16.16 -5.88 -16.72
N SER A 169 -16.34 -7.09 -17.28
CA SER A 169 -17.32 -8.07 -16.81
C SER A 169 -16.91 -9.51 -17.15
N PRO A 170 -15.83 -10.06 -16.55
CA PRO A 170 -15.28 -11.37 -16.88
C PRO A 170 -16.31 -12.50 -16.72
N ASP A 171 -17.09 -12.48 -15.65
CA ASP A 171 -18.12 -13.50 -15.33
C ASP A 171 -19.25 -13.55 -16.36
N THR A 172 -19.63 -12.39 -16.89
CA THR A 172 -20.73 -12.29 -17.89
C THR A 172 -20.27 -12.72 -19.26
N VAL A 173 -19.09 -12.30 -19.66
CA VAL A 173 -18.53 -12.58 -21.00
C VAL A 173 -18.07 -14.03 -21.08
N GLY A 174 -17.41 -14.55 -20.06
CA GLY A 174 -16.90 -15.93 -19.98
C GLY A 174 -15.91 -16.29 -21.09
N THR A 175 -15.49 -17.53 -21.14
CA THR A 175 -14.46 -18.02 -22.08
C THR A 175 -14.98 -19.04 -23.12
N SER A 176 -16.22 -19.51 -23.01
CA SER A 176 -16.79 -20.62 -23.79
C SER A 176 -16.87 -20.40 -25.31
N TRP A 177 -16.65 -19.19 -25.78
CA TRP A 177 -16.74 -18.80 -27.19
C TRP A 177 -15.39 -18.63 -27.90
N ILE A 178 -14.31 -18.90 -27.20
CA ILE A 178 -12.92 -18.64 -27.67
C ILE A 178 -12.64 -19.33 -29.00
N ASP A 179 -13.19 -20.53 -29.24
CA ASP A 179 -13.09 -21.27 -30.50
C ASP A 179 -13.59 -20.47 -31.71
N LYS A 180 -14.52 -19.53 -31.49
CA LYS A 180 -15.06 -18.69 -32.56
C LYS A 180 -14.05 -17.61 -33.00
N VAL A 181 -13.12 -17.23 -32.16
CA VAL A 181 -12.12 -16.18 -32.41
C VAL A 181 -10.74 -16.77 -32.80
N MET A 182 -10.44 -17.99 -32.37
CA MET A 182 -9.18 -18.68 -32.68
C MET A 182 -8.79 -18.66 -34.17
N PRO A 183 -9.70 -18.81 -35.17
CA PRO A 183 -9.32 -18.73 -36.58
C PRO A 183 -8.74 -17.37 -37.01
N MET A 184 -8.91 -16.32 -36.23
CA MET A 184 -8.31 -15.01 -36.49
C MET A 184 -6.85 -14.93 -35.98
N PHE A 185 -6.45 -15.83 -35.12
CA PHE A 185 -5.07 -15.91 -34.57
C PHE A 185 -4.14 -16.62 -35.57
N ASP A 186 -4.08 -16.13 -36.79
CA ASP A 186 -3.18 -16.60 -37.85
C ASP A 186 -2.44 -15.44 -38.52
N VAL A 187 -1.15 -15.33 -38.19
CA VAL A 187 -0.25 -14.29 -38.70
C VAL A 187 -0.15 -14.27 -40.22
N ARG A 188 -0.32 -15.42 -40.87
CA ARG A 188 -0.27 -15.54 -42.34
C ARG A 188 -1.53 -15.03 -43.04
N ALA A 189 -2.69 -15.12 -42.36
CA ALA A 189 -3.95 -14.62 -42.86
C ALA A 189 -4.05 -13.12 -42.73
N ASN A 190 -3.78 -12.58 -41.56
CA ASN A 190 -3.79 -11.11 -41.29
C ASN A 190 -3.10 -10.79 -39.97
N ILE A 191 -2.01 -10.06 -39.99
CA ILE A 191 -1.26 -9.65 -38.79
C ILE A 191 -2.09 -8.75 -37.89
N GLY A 192 -2.84 -7.78 -38.40
CA GLY A 192 -3.65 -6.89 -37.59
C GLY A 192 -4.77 -7.61 -36.83
N CYS A 193 -5.40 -8.63 -37.41
CA CYS A 193 -6.34 -9.47 -36.69
C CYS A 193 -5.64 -10.32 -35.62
N CYS A 194 -4.48 -10.86 -35.97
CA CYS A 194 -3.65 -11.66 -35.05
C CYS A 194 -3.23 -10.82 -33.85
N LEU A 195 -2.80 -9.57 -34.08
CA LEU A 195 -2.42 -8.64 -33.03
C LEU A 195 -3.60 -8.32 -32.10
N SER A 196 -4.77 -8.00 -32.65
CA SER A 196 -5.95 -7.68 -31.83
C SER A 196 -6.40 -8.87 -30.97
N VAL A 197 -6.34 -10.10 -31.54
CA VAL A 197 -6.70 -11.33 -30.85
C VAL A 197 -5.63 -11.72 -29.82
N SER A 198 -4.34 -11.45 -30.07
CA SER A 198 -3.29 -11.75 -29.10
C SER A 198 -3.48 -11.00 -27.79
N GLY A 199 -3.90 -9.72 -27.85
CA GLY A 199 -4.25 -8.94 -26.66
C GLY A 199 -5.43 -9.54 -25.89
N LEU A 200 -6.47 -9.98 -26.61
CA LEU A 200 -7.62 -10.67 -26.02
C LEU A 200 -7.20 -11.98 -25.33
N LEU A 201 -6.41 -12.81 -26.03
CA LEU A 201 -5.95 -14.10 -25.49
C LEU A 201 -5.04 -13.92 -24.27
N ALA A 202 -4.17 -12.93 -24.28
CA ALA A 202 -3.27 -12.66 -23.16
C ALA A 202 -4.02 -12.37 -21.86
N ASN A 203 -5.19 -11.70 -21.95
CA ASN A 203 -6.02 -11.42 -20.78
C ASN A 203 -6.96 -12.57 -20.39
N MET A 204 -7.35 -13.42 -21.34
CA MET A 204 -8.30 -14.52 -21.09
C MET A 204 -7.64 -15.82 -20.65
N ILE A 205 -6.36 -16.02 -20.95
CA ILE A 205 -5.69 -17.31 -20.80
C ILE A 205 -5.74 -17.86 -19.36
N SER A 206 -5.61 -17.00 -18.35
CA SER A 206 -5.70 -17.37 -16.93
C SER A 206 -7.09 -17.84 -16.50
N HIS A 207 -8.14 -17.49 -17.26
CA HIS A 207 -9.53 -17.85 -16.96
C HIS A 207 -9.99 -19.10 -17.75
N ILE A 208 -9.18 -19.59 -18.68
CA ILE A 208 -9.49 -20.78 -19.48
C ILE A 208 -9.12 -22.02 -18.68
N LYS A 209 -10.07 -22.95 -18.54
CA LYS A 209 -9.88 -24.20 -17.78
C LYS A 209 -9.63 -25.43 -18.66
N GLU A 210 -9.92 -25.34 -19.95
CA GLU A 210 -9.81 -26.42 -20.90
C GLU A 210 -8.36 -26.59 -21.40
N GLU A 211 -7.65 -27.61 -20.93
CA GLU A 211 -6.25 -27.88 -21.31
C GLU A 211 -6.04 -27.98 -22.83
N GLU A 212 -6.99 -28.55 -23.56
CA GLU A 212 -6.90 -28.68 -25.02
C GLU A 212 -6.86 -27.31 -25.72
N VAL A 213 -7.61 -26.33 -25.24
CA VAL A 213 -7.64 -24.96 -25.78
C VAL A 213 -6.34 -24.23 -25.43
N ILE A 214 -5.85 -24.39 -24.20
CA ILE A 214 -4.56 -23.82 -23.77
C ILE A 214 -3.41 -24.37 -24.64
N ASP A 215 -3.41 -25.67 -24.91
CA ASP A 215 -2.42 -26.33 -25.76
C ASP A 215 -2.46 -25.79 -27.20
N GLU A 216 -3.64 -25.55 -27.77
CA GLU A 216 -3.81 -24.97 -29.09
C GLU A 216 -3.30 -23.52 -29.14
N ILE A 217 -3.66 -22.68 -28.14
CA ILE A 217 -3.19 -21.30 -28.04
C ILE A 217 -1.67 -21.26 -27.93
N ARG A 218 -1.08 -22.11 -27.09
CA ARG A 218 0.38 -22.24 -26.91
C ARG A 218 1.05 -22.61 -28.25
N HIS A 219 0.54 -23.62 -28.94
CA HIS A 219 1.09 -24.07 -30.23
C HIS A 219 1.05 -22.97 -31.31
N LEU A 220 -0.07 -22.25 -31.39
CA LEU A 220 -0.23 -21.14 -32.33
C LEU A 220 0.70 -19.96 -31.97
N SER A 221 0.82 -19.62 -30.70
CA SER A 221 1.73 -18.54 -30.21
C SER A 221 3.19 -18.83 -30.57
N ILE A 222 3.66 -20.08 -30.38
CA ILE A 222 5.00 -20.51 -30.79
C ILE A 222 5.15 -20.43 -32.32
N GLY A 223 4.08 -20.78 -33.08
CA GLY A 223 4.05 -20.64 -34.53
C GLY A 223 4.19 -19.20 -35.01
N VAL A 224 3.55 -18.25 -34.32
CA VAL A 224 3.65 -16.81 -34.58
C VAL A 224 5.08 -16.33 -34.29
N LEU A 225 5.63 -16.66 -33.11
CA LEU A 225 7.01 -16.31 -32.76
C LEU A 225 8.01 -16.82 -33.80
N ARG A 226 7.88 -18.07 -34.24
CA ARG A 226 8.72 -18.61 -35.31
C ARG A 226 8.65 -17.77 -36.57
N THR A 227 7.43 -17.40 -37.02
CA THR A 227 7.23 -16.67 -38.27
C THR A 227 7.84 -15.25 -38.20
N LEU A 228 7.68 -14.55 -37.08
CA LEU A 228 8.16 -13.18 -36.90
C LEU A 228 9.65 -13.12 -36.52
N VAL A 229 10.07 -13.96 -35.58
CA VAL A 229 11.44 -13.89 -35.02
C VAL A 229 12.45 -14.66 -35.88
N LEU A 230 12.15 -15.91 -36.28
CA LEU A 230 13.08 -16.75 -37.04
C LEU A 230 12.99 -16.50 -38.54
N ASP A 231 11.78 -16.59 -39.13
CA ASP A 231 11.57 -16.45 -40.55
C ASP A 231 11.54 -14.97 -41.00
N ARG A 232 11.41 -14.01 -40.06
CA ARG A 232 11.27 -12.56 -40.31
C ARG A 232 10.23 -12.21 -41.36
N SER A 233 9.15 -12.99 -41.43
CA SER A 233 8.11 -12.81 -42.45
C SER A 233 7.05 -11.86 -41.91
N CYS A 234 7.20 -10.57 -42.19
CA CYS A 234 6.28 -9.52 -41.79
C CYS A 234 6.08 -8.52 -42.95
N PRO A 235 4.84 -8.05 -43.23
CA PRO A 235 4.63 -6.93 -44.14
C PRO A 235 5.29 -5.65 -43.63
N GLU A 236 5.80 -4.85 -44.55
CA GLU A 236 6.56 -3.62 -44.23
C GLU A 236 5.77 -2.62 -43.35
N ALA A 237 4.44 -2.58 -43.51
CA ALA A 237 3.54 -1.75 -42.73
C ALA A 237 3.47 -2.10 -41.21
N TYR A 238 3.95 -3.27 -40.82
CA TYR A 238 4.01 -3.73 -39.43
C TYR A 238 5.45 -3.89 -38.90
N VAL A 239 6.43 -3.40 -39.64
CA VAL A 239 7.83 -3.38 -39.19
C VAL A 239 8.08 -2.04 -38.51
N TYR A 240 8.51 -2.08 -37.26
CA TYR A 240 8.80 -0.88 -36.46
C TYR A 240 10.31 -0.83 -36.15
N TYR A 241 10.99 0.18 -36.64
CA TYR A 241 12.47 0.34 -36.52
C TYR A 241 13.26 -0.96 -36.77
N ASP A 242 13.02 -1.61 -37.91
CA ASP A 242 13.59 -2.87 -38.33
C ASP A 242 13.20 -4.12 -37.51
N VAL A 243 12.30 -3.99 -36.57
CA VAL A 243 11.75 -5.11 -35.77
C VAL A 243 10.40 -5.54 -36.32
N PRO A 244 10.19 -6.82 -36.67
CA PRO A 244 8.93 -7.31 -37.21
C PRO A 244 7.83 -7.41 -36.13
N CYS A 245 6.85 -6.52 -36.14
CA CYS A 245 5.66 -6.51 -35.30
C CYS A 245 5.94 -6.81 -33.81
N PRO A 246 6.71 -5.96 -33.10
CA PRO A 246 7.20 -6.24 -31.76
C PRO A 246 6.06 -6.45 -30.74
N TRP A 247 4.97 -5.68 -30.81
CA TRP A 247 3.82 -5.85 -29.91
C TRP A 247 3.19 -7.24 -29.99
N LEU A 248 3.14 -7.85 -31.19
CA LEU A 248 2.64 -9.22 -31.34
C LEU A 248 3.63 -10.24 -30.75
N VAL A 249 4.92 -9.99 -30.87
CA VAL A 249 5.96 -10.83 -30.23
C VAL A 249 5.82 -10.79 -28.71
N VAL A 250 5.70 -9.59 -28.13
CA VAL A 250 5.49 -9.38 -26.67
C VAL A 250 4.22 -10.06 -26.19
N ASN A 251 3.07 -9.85 -26.87
CA ASN A 251 1.82 -10.52 -26.50
C ASN A 251 1.93 -12.04 -26.55
N CYS A 252 2.62 -12.60 -27.55
CA CYS A 252 2.82 -14.05 -27.63
C CYS A 252 3.70 -14.57 -26.47
N LEU A 253 4.71 -13.81 -26.05
CA LEU A 253 5.54 -14.16 -24.89
C LEU A 253 4.71 -14.10 -23.58
N ARG A 254 3.87 -13.09 -23.41
CA ARG A 254 2.92 -12.98 -22.28
C ARG A 254 1.91 -14.13 -22.24
N ILE A 255 1.31 -14.49 -23.38
CA ILE A 255 0.42 -15.65 -23.48
C ILE A 255 1.16 -16.93 -23.03
N LEU A 256 2.39 -17.12 -23.51
CA LEU A 256 3.19 -18.31 -23.18
C LEU A 256 3.58 -18.34 -21.69
N LYS A 257 3.77 -17.19 -21.05
CA LYS A 257 4.05 -17.11 -19.59
C LYS A 257 2.91 -17.76 -18.78
N SER A 258 1.67 -17.57 -19.20
CA SER A 258 0.48 -18.14 -18.53
C SER A 258 0.17 -19.59 -19.01
N CYS A 259 0.94 -20.14 -19.93
CA CYS A 259 0.82 -21.51 -20.38
C CYS A 259 1.87 -22.42 -19.73
N PRO A 260 1.57 -23.72 -19.51
CA PRO A 260 2.58 -24.68 -19.09
C PRO A 260 3.65 -24.88 -20.17
N TYR A 261 4.86 -25.30 -19.77
CA TYR A 261 5.95 -25.58 -20.71
C TYR A 261 5.53 -26.57 -21.81
N PRO A 262 5.93 -26.38 -23.09
CA PRO A 262 5.50 -27.23 -24.20
C PRO A 262 6.08 -28.64 -24.10
N THR A 263 5.23 -29.64 -24.31
CA THR A 263 5.64 -31.07 -24.27
C THR A 263 6.13 -31.58 -25.62
N SER A 264 5.72 -30.89 -26.71
CA SER A 264 6.12 -31.29 -28.10
C SER A 264 7.56 -30.88 -28.38
N LYS A 265 8.41 -31.83 -28.75
CA LYS A 265 9.83 -31.57 -29.12
C LYS A 265 10.00 -30.50 -30.19
N LYS A 266 9.05 -30.39 -31.13
CA LYS A 266 9.08 -29.38 -32.19
C LYS A 266 8.81 -27.99 -31.65
N ASP A 267 7.86 -27.87 -30.74
CA ASP A 267 7.49 -26.60 -30.16
C ASP A 267 8.57 -26.12 -29.18
N VAL A 268 9.14 -27.02 -28.38
CA VAL A 268 10.34 -26.74 -27.54
C VAL A 268 11.46 -26.17 -28.40
N THR A 269 11.86 -26.88 -29.49
CA THR A 269 12.96 -26.41 -30.35
C THR A 269 12.65 -25.04 -30.97
N ASN A 270 11.43 -24.84 -31.48
CA ASN A 270 11.05 -23.57 -32.09
C ASN A 270 11.04 -22.42 -31.06
N LEU A 271 10.58 -22.68 -29.83
CA LEU A 271 10.56 -21.69 -28.74
C LEU A 271 11.97 -21.33 -28.31
N GLU A 272 12.81 -22.33 -28.03
CA GLU A 272 14.21 -22.10 -27.60
C GLU A 272 15.03 -21.35 -28.66
N GLU A 273 14.89 -21.75 -29.97
CA GLU A 273 15.51 -21.00 -31.05
C GLU A 273 15.03 -19.58 -31.18
N ALA A 274 13.73 -19.32 -30.95
CA ALA A 274 13.18 -17.97 -30.98
C ALA A 274 13.72 -17.13 -29.81
N LEU A 275 13.72 -17.67 -28.58
CA LEU A 275 14.26 -17.00 -27.41
C LEU A 275 15.75 -16.69 -27.57
N HIS A 276 16.56 -17.66 -28.04
CA HIS A 276 17.96 -17.40 -28.36
C HIS A 276 18.15 -16.27 -29.37
N THR A 277 17.29 -16.24 -30.42
CA THR A 277 17.37 -15.19 -31.44
C THR A 277 17.03 -13.81 -30.89
N ILE A 278 16.02 -13.72 -30.01
CA ILE A 278 15.66 -12.45 -29.32
C ILE A 278 16.83 -11.98 -28.47
N LEU A 279 17.41 -12.87 -27.64
CA LEU A 279 18.56 -12.53 -26.79
C LEU A 279 19.76 -12.03 -27.59
N GLN A 280 20.07 -12.67 -28.75
CA GLN A 280 21.23 -12.32 -29.58
C GLN A 280 21.09 -11.00 -30.35
N ARG A 281 19.85 -10.55 -30.61
CA ARG A 281 19.57 -9.30 -31.35
C ARG A 281 19.92 -8.03 -30.57
N ASN A 282 20.23 -8.13 -29.29
CA ASN A 282 20.41 -6.99 -28.41
C ASN A 282 21.82 -6.38 -28.52
N GLU A 283 22.18 -5.90 -29.70
CA GLU A 283 23.36 -5.06 -29.91
C GLU A 283 22.92 -3.59 -29.95
N GLN A 284 23.58 -2.74 -29.17
CA GLN A 284 23.32 -1.30 -29.19
C GLN A 284 23.45 -0.73 -30.59
N THR A 285 22.41 -0.09 -31.06
CA THR A 285 22.37 0.59 -32.34
C THR A 285 22.44 2.10 -32.14
N LYS A 286 22.49 2.87 -33.24
CA LYS A 286 22.41 4.35 -33.18
C LYS A 286 20.97 4.84 -33.02
N SER A 287 19.96 3.95 -33.11
CA SER A 287 18.55 4.29 -33.02
C SER A 287 18.01 3.94 -31.64
N ARG A 288 17.75 4.96 -30.83
CA ARG A 288 17.18 4.79 -29.50
C ARG A 288 15.85 4.00 -29.51
N ASN A 289 15.00 4.29 -30.49
CA ASN A 289 13.71 3.60 -30.62
C ASN A 289 13.87 2.13 -30.98
N HIS A 290 14.87 1.78 -31.83
CA HIS A 290 15.19 0.37 -32.10
C HIS A 290 15.64 -0.34 -30.83
N ASP A 291 16.52 0.29 -30.06
CA ASP A 291 17.06 -0.30 -28.83
C ASP A 291 15.97 -0.48 -27.78
N ASN A 292 15.05 0.49 -27.62
CA ASN A 292 13.92 0.40 -26.71
C ASN A 292 12.99 -0.78 -27.05
N VAL A 293 12.68 -0.97 -28.34
CA VAL A 293 11.81 -2.05 -28.80
C VAL A 293 12.46 -3.42 -28.58
N THR A 294 13.75 -3.55 -28.90
CA THR A 294 14.49 -4.81 -28.71
C THR A 294 14.68 -5.13 -27.23
N HIS A 295 14.83 -4.12 -26.37
CA HIS A 295 14.83 -4.31 -24.91
C HIS A 295 13.47 -4.79 -24.42
N GLY A 296 12.35 -4.23 -24.93
CA GLY A 296 11.00 -4.71 -24.58
C GLY A 296 10.79 -6.19 -24.92
N GLU A 297 11.15 -6.62 -26.17
CA GLU A 297 11.10 -8.05 -26.55
C GLU A 297 12.01 -8.91 -25.64
N LEU A 298 13.19 -8.40 -25.29
CA LEU A 298 14.15 -9.12 -24.48
C LEU A 298 13.67 -9.31 -23.03
N PHE A 299 13.16 -8.27 -22.39
CA PHE A 299 12.67 -8.35 -21.01
C PHE A 299 11.50 -9.31 -20.90
N GLU A 300 10.55 -9.31 -21.85
CA GLU A 300 9.47 -10.28 -21.87
C GLU A 300 9.98 -11.72 -22.14
N ALA A 301 10.99 -11.89 -22.98
CA ALA A 301 11.63 -13.20 -23.18
C ALA A 301 12.33 -13.69 -21.91
N VAL A 302 13.00 -12.80 -21.18
CA VAL A 302 13.62 -13.11 -19.88
C VAL A 302 12.57 -13.49 -18.86
N ASN A 303 11.46 -12.74 -18.79
CA ASN A 303 10.34 -13.02 -17.89
C ASN A 303 9.75 -14.42 -18.17
N LEU A 304 9.58 -14.79 -19.44
CA LEU A 304 9.14 -16.13 -19.83
C LEU A 304 10.14 -17.23 -19.40
N ILE A 305 11.45 -16.99 -19.58
CA ILE A 305 12.49 -17.95 -19.16
C ILE A 305 12.47 -18.15 -17.64
N ILE A 306 12.27 -17.09 -16.88
CA ILE A 306 12.13 -17.14 -15.41
C ILE A 306 10.87 -17.93 -15.03
N SER A 307 9.73 -17.65 -15.67
CA SER A 307 8.45 -18.32 -15.39
C SER A 307 8.52 -19.84 -15.63
N TYR A 308 9.17 -20.26 -16.70
CA TYR A 308 9.39 -21.68 -16.99
C TYR A 308 10.49 -22.33 -16.12
N GLY A 309 11.31 -21.52 -15.49
CA GLY A 309 12.28 -21.96 -14.48
C GLY A 309 13.25 -23.04 -14.97
N ASN A 310 13.30 -24.13 -14.22
CA ASN A 310 14.25 -25.22 -14.47
C ASN A 310 13.91 -26.08 -15.71
N GLU A 311 12.74 -25.91 -16.34
CA GLU A 311 12.35 -26.64 -17.55
C GLU A 311 13.06 -26.12 -18.81
N THR A 312 13.54 -24.86 -18.77
CA THR A 312 14.28 -24.23 -19.87
C THR A 312 15.73 -24.73 -19.96
N ASP A 313 16.34 -24.62 -21.16
CA ASP A 313 17.73 -24.98 -21.39
C ASP A 313 18.69 -24.21 -20.45
N PRO A 314 19.58 -24.88 -19.70
CA PRO A 314 20.61 -24.23 -18.86
C PRO A 314 21.55 -23.27 -19.62
N GLU A 315 21.81 -23.48 -20.91
CA GLU A 315 22.61 -22.56 -21.73
C GLU A 315 21.86 -21.24 -21.97
N LEU A 316 20.54 -21.34 -22.18
CA LEU A 316 19.66 -20.17 -22.35
C LEU A 316 19.65 -19.31 -21.09
N ARG A 317 19.38 -19.91 -19.92
CA ARG A 317 19.43 -19.21 -18.62
C ARG A 317 20.79 -18.54 -18.37
N SER A 318 21.86 -19.22 -18.73
CA SER A 318 23.22 -18.70 -18.64
C SER A 318 23.47 -17.47 -19.50
N SER A 319 22.90 -17.47 -20.69
CA SER A 319 23.04 -16.36 -21.63
C SER A 319 22.30 -15.13 -21.11
N VAL A 320 21.12 -15.33 -20.51
CA VAL A 320 20.33 -14.27 -19.87
C VAL A 320 21.14 -13.54 -18.81
N VAL A 321 21.82 -14.24 -17.89
CA VAL A 321 22.68 -13.61 -16.87
C VAL A 321 23.71 -12.69 -17.49
N SER A 322 24.32 -13.13 -18.60
CA SER A 322 25.35 -12.32 -19.28
C SER A 322 24.80 -11.05 -19.92
N TYR A 323 23.54 -11.06 -20.37
CA TYR A 323 22.87 -9.87 -20.90
C TYR A 323 22.42 -8.94 -19.77
N LEU A 324 21.81 -9.47 -18.72
CA LEU A 324 21.40 -8.68 -17.56
C LEU A 324 22.59 -8.02 -16.85
N GLY A 325 23.72 -8.73 -16.74
CA GLY A 325 24.97 -8.15 -16.21
C GLY A 325 25.50 -6.96 -17.00
N ARG A 326 25.17 -6.87 -18.30
CA ARG A 326 25.48 -5.65 -19.09
C ARG A 326 24.49 -4.53 -18.81
N PHE A 327 23.20 -4.84 -18.62
CA PHE A 327 22.17 -3.84 -18.36
C PHE A 327 22.37 -3.11 -17.04
N ILE A 328 22.88 -3.78 -16.01
CA ILE A 328 23.24 -3.14 -14.74
C ILE A 328 24.28 -2.02 -14.93
N MET A 329 25.05 -2.05 -16.02
CA MET A 329 26.08 -1.05 -16.34
C MET A 329 25.58 0.10 -17.23
N TYR A 330 24.31 0.11 -17.66
CA TYR A 330 23.77 1.16 -18.52
C TYR A 330 23.53 2.46 -17.76
N GLU A 331 23.58 3.59 -18.49
CA GLU A 331 23.35 4.92 -17.92
C GLU A 331 21.87 5.15 -17.56
N GLU A 332 20.93 4.49 -18.25
CA GLU A 332 19.49 4.62 -18.01
C GLU A 332 19.06 3.90 -16.72
N PRO A 333 18.46 4.65 -15.74
CA PRO A 333 18.09 4.06 -14.44
C PRO A 333 17.08 2.91 -14.55
N ASN A 334 16.08 3.04 -15.42
CA ASN A 334 15.04 2.03 -15.62
C ASN A 334 15.61 0.69 -16.10
N ILE A 335 16.60 0.73 -16.99
CA ILE A 335 17.24 -0.51 -17.50
C ILE A 335 18.10 -1.15 -16.41
N ARG A 336 18.81 -0.36 -15.59
CA ARG A 336 19.55 -0.87 -14.43
C ARG A 336 18.64 -1.54 -13.41
N TYR A 337 17.53 -0.88 -13.10
CA TYR A 337 16.52 -1.42 -12.19
C TYR A 337 15.98 -2.76 -12.66
N LEU A 338 15.49 -2.84 -13.91
CA LEU A 338 15.00 -4.09 -14.50
C LEU A 338 16.09 -5.16 -14.57
N GLY A 339 17.33 -4.77 -14.88
CA GLY A 339 18.46 -5.70 -14.89
C GLY A 339 18.70 -6.36 -13.54
N LEU A 340 18.66 -5.59 -12.45
CA LEU A 340 18.80 -6.09 -11.09
C LEU A 340 17.59 -6.92 -10.66
N ASP A 341 16.37 -6.47 -10.98
CA ASP A 341 15.14 -7.18 -10.63
C ASP A 341 15.09 -8.59 -11.27
N TYR A 342 15.21 -8.67 -12.58
CA TYR A 342 15.23 -9.95 -13.26
C TYR A 342 16.42 -10.84 -12.87
N MET A 343 17.56 -10.26 -12.53
CA MET A 343 18.72 -11.04 -12.05
C MET A 343 18.44 -11.64 -10.66
N SER A 344 17.72 -10.90 -9.78
CA SER A 344 17.28 -11.39 -8.48
C SER A 344 16.31 -12.57 -8.61
N ARG A 345 15.33 -12.46 -9.50
CA ARG A 345 14.38 -13.56 -9.79
C ARG A 345 15.10 -14.79 -10.39
N LEU A 346 16.10 -14.58 -11.24
CA LEU A 346 16.93 -15.67 -11.79
C LEU A 346 17.79 -16.37 -10.74
N ALA A 347 18.24 -15.67 -9.71
CA ALA A 347 19.08 -16.23 -8.66
C ALA A 347 18.38 -17.35 -7.89
N GLN A 348 17.05 -17.37 -7.88
CA GLN A 348 16.25 -18.44 -7.27
C GLN A 348 16.28 -19.74 -8.08
N LEU A 349 16.73 -19.70 -9.34
CA LEU A 349 16.78 -20.87 -10.21
C LEU A 349 18.10 -21.64 -10.05
N SER A 350 18.02 -22.97 -10.16
CA SER A 350 19.20 -23.84 -10.03
C SER A 350 20.22 -23.64 -11.15
N GLY A 351 21.51 -23.61 -10.80
CA GLY A 351 22.64 -23.63 -11.74
C GLY A 351 22.97 -22.28 -12.39
N VAL A 352 22.45 -21.18 -11.88
CA VAL A 352 22.66 -19.82 -12.39
C VAL A 352 23.54 -18.99 -11.45
N THR A 353 23.50 -19.29 -10.15
CA THR A 353 24.13 -18.52 -9.06
C THR A 353 25.63 -18.27 -9.28
N ASP A 354 26.40 -19.30 -9.70
CA ASP A 354 27.84 -19.16 -9.96
C ASP A 354 28.20 -18.18 -11.09
N LYS A 355 27.24 -17.89 -11.98
CA LYS A 355 27.42 -16.92 -13.05
C LYS A 355 27.05 -15.53 -12.62
N ILE A 356 26.03 -15.42 -11.77
CA ILE A 356 25.61 -14.17 -11.15
C ILE A 356 26.72 -13.64 -10.23
N LYS A 357 27.38 -14.50 -9.47
CA LYS A 357 28.56 -14.16 -8.62
C LYS A 357 29.67 -13.42 -9.38
N LYS A 358 29.81 -13.64 -10.69
CA LYS A 358 30.78 -12.89 -11.50
C LYS A 358 30.47 -11.39 -11.67
N HIS A 359 29.24 -11.01 -11.39
CA HIS A 359 28.78 -9.62 -11.45
C HIS A 359 28.67 -8.96 -10.06
N GLU A 360 29.11 -9.65 -8.99
CA GLU A 360 29.01 -9.20 -7.60
C GLU A 360 29.56 -7.79 -7.39
N ASP A 361 30.76 -7.51 -7.91
CA ASP A 361 31.35 -6.17 -7.76
C ASP A 361 30.53 -5.05 -8.44
N THR A 362 29.85 -5.37 -9.56
CA THR A 362 28.96 -4.43 -10.24
C THR A 362 27.67 -4.21 -9.47
N ILE A 363 27.14 -5.27 -8.89
CA ILE A 363 25.93 -5.21 -8.05
C ILE A 363 26.23 -4.43 -6.78
N MET A 364 27.38 -4.68 -6.14
CA MET A 364 27.83 -3.90 -4.98
C MET A 364 27.98 -2.40 -5.30
N ALA A 365 28.55 -2.05 -6.48
CA ALA A 365 28.64 -0.67 -6.92
C ALA A 365 27.25 -0.01 -7.10
N SER A 366 26.23 -0.78 -7.39
CA SER A 366 24.85 -0.27 -7.52
C SER A 366 24.21 0.15 -6.17
N LEU A 367 24.80 -0.23 -5.02
CA LEU A 367 24.40 0.30 -3.72
C LEU A 367 24.75 1.79 -3.53
N GLU A 368 25.66 2.32 -4.35
CA GLU A 368 26.06 3.73 -4.36
C GLU A 368 25.29 4.55 -5.42
N ASP A 369 24.32 3.95 -6.09
CA ASP A 369 23.52 4.64 -7.12
C ASP A 369 22.74 5.81 -6.50
N PRO A 370 22.59 6.95 -7.20
CA PRO A 370 21.78 8.06 -6.71
C PRO A 370 20.30 7.72 -6.56
N ASP A 371 19.78 6.73 -7.33
CA ASP A 371 18.40 6.30 -7.26
C ASP A 371 18.18 5.27 -6.12
N LEU A 372 17.23 5.58 -5.22
CA LEU A 372 16.89 4.74 -4.07
C LEU A 372 16.34 3.36 -4.49
N ALA A 373 15.52 3.33 -5.56
CA ALA A 373 14.93 2.08 -6.05
C ALA A 373 16.01 1.10 -6.56
N ILE A 374 17.02 1.62 -7.26
CA ILE A 374 18.16 0.82 -7.72
C ILE A 374 18.98 0.28 -6.53
N ARG A 375 19.24 1.12 -5.51
CA ARG A 375 19.94 0.70 -4.29
C ARG A 375 19.19 -0.42 -3.54
N LYS A 376 17.87 -0.30 -3.40
CA LYS A 376 17.03 -1.34 -2.79
C LYS A 376 17.07 -2.64 -3.58
N ARG A 377 16.93 -2.59 -4.91
CA ARG A 377 17.02 -3.79 -5.77
C ARG A 377 18.42 -4.42 -5.75
N ALA A 378 19.50 -3.62 -5.69
CA ALA A 378 20.87 -4.14 -5.52
C ALA A 378 21.02 -4.87 -4.18
N LEU A 379 20.50 -4.31 -3.09
CA LEU A 379 20.50 -4.95 -1.77
C LEU A 379 19.71 -6.27 -1.78
N HIS A 380 18.52 -6.27 -2.40
CA HIS A 380 17.71 -7.49 -2.56
C HIS A 380 18.45 -8.55 -3.38
N MET A 381 19.11 -8.15 -4.47
CA MET A 381 19.90 -9.05 -5.30
C MET A 381 21.07 -9.66 -4.51
N LEU A 382 21.83 -8.86 -3.76
CA LEU A 382 22.93 -9.36 -2.93
C LEU A 382 22.43 -10.36 -1.88
N PHE A 383 21.29 -10.09 -1.27
CA PHE A 383 20.64 -11.00 -0.36
C PHE A 383 20.27 -12.34 -1.02
N SER A 384 19.69 -12.29 -2.22
CA SER A 384 19.24 -13.49 -2.96
C SER A 384 20.39 -14.35 -3.49
N MET A 385 21.58 -13.77 -3.75
CA MET A 385 22.74 -14.48 -4.27
C MET A 385 23.67 -15.03 -3.17
N CYS A 386 23.37 -14.72 -1.91
CA CYS A 386 24.21 -15.10 -0.78
C CYS A 386 24.07 -16.61 -0.49
N ASP A 387 25.19 -17.28 -0.26
CA ASP A 387 25.28 -18.67 0.14
C ASP A 387 26.42 -18.87 1.16
N GLU A 388 26.62 -20.11 1.63
CA GLU A 388 27.60 -20.46 2.63
C GLU A 388 29.06 -20.07 2.25
N GLU A 389 29.38 -19.98 0.94
CA GLU A 389 30.73 -19.68 0.48
C GLU A 389 31.06 -18.19 0.45
N ASN A 390 30.07 -17.32 0.19
CA ASN A 390 30.27 -15.88 -0.01
C ASN A 390 29.66 -14.99 1.08
N ALA A 391 28.88 -15.58 2.02
CA ALA A 391 28.18 -14.83 3.07
C ALA A 391 29.10 -13.94 3.90
N GLU A 392 30.27 -14.46 4.32
CA GLU A 392 31.22 -13.69 5.11
C GLU A 392 31.71 -12.43 4.38
N GLU A 393 32.03 -12.54 3.09
CA GLU A 393 32.52 -11.42 2.28
C GLU A 393 31.39 -10.40 2.02
N ILE A 394 30.21 -10.87 1.66
CA ILE A 394 29.04 -10.01 1.39
C ILE A 394 28.64 -9.26 2.67
N VAL A 395 28.47 -9.94 3.79
CA VAL A 395 28.11 -9.32 5.07
C VAL A 395 29.12 -8.27 5.47
N LYS A 396 30.42 -8.55 5.35
CA LYS A 396 31.49 -7.59 5.66
C LYS A 396 31.38 -6.35 4.79
N ARG A 397 31.17 -6.49 3.47
CA ARG A 397 30.99 -5.35 2.54
C ARG A 397 29.72 -4.57 2.85
N LEU A 398 28.61 -5.24 3.19
CA LEU A 398 27.37 -4.58 3.59
C LEU A 398 27.54 -3.77 4.88
N LEU A 399 28.27 -4.30 5.90
CA LEU A 399 28.61 -3.58 7.12
C LEU A 399 29.49 -2.36 6.86
N GLU A 400 30.43 -2.45 5.92
CA GLU A 400 31.26 -1.30 5.52
C GLU A 400 30.41 -0.22 4.83
N HIS A 401 29.48 -0.62 3.96
CA HIS A 401 28.57 0.28 3.25
C HIS A 401 27.55 0.92 4.23
N LEU A 402 27.08 0.18 5.22
CA LEU A 402 26.15 0.63 6.23
C LEU A 402 26.62 1.88 7.00
N LYS A 403 27.94 2.04 7.17
CA LYS A 403 28.55 3.23 7.83
C LYS A 403 28.27 4.53 7.09
N THR A 404 28.15 4.46 5.77
CA THR A 404 27.98 5.63 4.87
C THR A 404 26.60 5.76 4.27
N SER A 405 25.73 4.75 4.46
CA SER A 405 24.41 4.66 3.85
C SER A 405 23.42 5.71 4.38
N ASP A 406 22.47 6.09 3.52
CA ASP A 406 21.35 6.94 3.90
C ASP A 406 20.39 6.23 4.87
N TYR A 407 19.71 7.02 5.70
CA TYR A 407 18.73 6.52 6.66
C TYR A 407 17.61 5.67 6.04
N MET A 408 17.21 5.96 4.80
CA MET A 408 16.08 5.28 4.11
C MET A 408 16.36 3.81 3.75
N ILE A 409 17.62 3.38 3.73
CA ILE A 409 18.00 2.01 3.39
C ILE A 409 18.63 1.27 4.59
N LYS A 410 19.00 2.02 5.66
CA LYS A 410 19.70 1.45 6.81
C LYS A 410 18.91 0.38 7.53
N GLU A 411 17.62 0.60 7.76
CA GLU A 411 16.75 -0.35 8.47
C GLU A 411 16.63 -1.67 7.72
N GLU A 412 16.30 -1.60 6.41
CA GLU A 412 16.19 -2.78 5.56
C GLU A 412 17.54 -3.52 5.43
N MET A 413 18.64 -2.76 5.28
CA MET A 413 19.99 -3.34 5.20
C MET A 413 20.38 -4.01 6.51
N ALA A 414 20.07 -3.41 7.67
CA ALA A 414 20.33 -3.98 8.97
C ALA A 414 19.58 -5.30 9.17
N LEU A 415 18.30 -5.34 8.82
CA LEU A 415 17.49 -6.55 8.87
C LEU A 415 18.05 -7.66 7.97
N LYS A 416 18.37 -7.35 6.72
CA LYS A 416 18.92 -8.33 5.76
C LYS A 416 20.28 -8.86 6.18
N VAL A 417 21.16 -8.00 6.71
CA VAL A 417 22.47 -8.42 7.25
C VAL A 417 22.29 -9.34 8.46
N ALA A 418 21.37 -9.04 9.37
CA ALA A 418 21.10 -9.90 10.52
C ALA A 418 20.61 -11.30 10.11
N ILE A 419 19.69 -11.35 9.13
CA ILE A 419 19.18 -12.63 8.58
C ILE A 419 20.27 -13.42 7.87
N LEU A 420 21.11 -12.78 7.07
CA LEU A 420 22.23 -13.46 6.40
C LEU A 420 23.24 -14.02 7.40
N ALA A 421 23.54 -13.27 8.45
CA ALA A 421 24.47 -13.69 9.49
C ALA A 421 23.92 -14.90 10.29
N GLU A 422 22.61 -14.97 10.48
CA GLU A 422 21.99 -16.11 11.14
C GLU A 422 21.88 -17.33 10.21
N ARG A 423 21.54 -17.14 8.93
CA ARG A 423 21.33 -18.22 7.96
C ARG A 423 22.64 -18.94 7.59
N PHE A 424 23.74 -18.20 7.47
CA PHE A 424 25.02 -18.70 6.98
C PHE A 424 26.20 -18.38 7.91
N PRO A 425 26.12 -18.70 9.23
CA PRO A 425 27.22 -18.40 10.14
C PRO A 425 28.38 -19.38 9.91
N PRO A 426 29.59 -18.90 9.60
CA PRO A 426 30.78 -19.76 9.61
C PRO A 426 31.06 -20.37 10.99
N ASN A 427 30.83 -19.56 12.02
CA ASN A 427 30.80 -19.97 13.43
C ASN A 427 29.94 -18.99 14.24
N ASN A 428 29.51 -19.40 15.43
CA ASN A 428 28.59 -18.59 16.25
C ASN A 428 29.26 -17.32 16.83
N ARG A 429 30.56 -17.30 17.01
CA ARG A 429 31.32 -16.10 17.41
C ARG A 429 31.26 -15.04 16.33
N TRP A 430 31.44 -15.43 15.07
CA TRP A 430 31.29 -14.50 13.94
C TRP A 430 29.88 -13.91 13.87
N TYR A 431 28.84 -14.71 14.15
CA TYR A 431 27.47 -14.18 14.25
C TYR A 431 27.35 -13.06 15.28
N VAL A 432 27.86 -13.31 16.50
CA VAL A 432 27.86 -12.27 17.56
C VAL A 432 28.63 -11.03 17.12
N ASP A 433 29.81 -11.20 16.51
CA ASP A 433 30.59 -10.07 16.01
C ASP A 433 29.83 -9.24 14.98
N VAL A 434 29.15 -9.88 14.02
CA VAL A 434 28.35 -9.21 12.99
C VAL A 434 27.18 -8.42 13.63
N ILE A 435 26.44 -9.03 14.57
CA ILE A 435 25.31 -8.34 15.21
C ILE A 435 25.79 -7.16 16.09
N VAL A 436 26.90 -7.34 16.78
CA VAL A 436 27.53 -6.25 17.57
C VAL A 436 27.98 -5.11 16.65
N ASP A 437 28.65 -5.41 15.54
CA ASP A 437 29.04 -4.41 14.55
C ASP A 437 27.82 -3.73 13.91
N LEU A 438 26.75 -4.48 13.66
CA LEU A 438 25.49 -3.96 13.15
C LEU A 438 24.87 -2.94 14.11
N MET A 439 24.78 -3.27 15.41
CA MET A 439 24.30 -2.35 16.45
C MET A 439 25.20 -1.11 16.56
N LEU A 440 26.51 -1.26 16.37
CA LEU A 440 27.47 -0.16 16.44
C LEU A 440 27.31 0.83 15.27
N TYR A 441 27.03 0.34 14.03
CA TYR A 441 26.98 1.19 12.84
C TYR A 441 25.59 1.70 12.50
N SER A 442 24.55 0.95 12.87
CA SER A 442 23.17 1.32 12.56
C SER A 442 22.43 1.95 13.73
N GLY A 443 22.82 1.66 14.97
CA GLY A 443 22.24 2.25 16.17
C GLY A 443 20.70 2.18 16.19
N ASP A 444 20.05 3.34 16.12
CA ASP A 444 18.59 3.48 16.24
C ASP A 444 17.80 2.84 15.07
N TYR A 445 18.45 2.42 13.99
CA TYR A 445 17.84 1.71 12.85
C TYR A 445 17.86 0.19 13.00
N VAL A 446 18.36 -0.34 14.10
CA VAL A 446 18.29 -1.77 14.40
C VAL A 446 17.02 -2.03 15.19
N SER A 447 16.18 -2.99 14.74
CA SER A 447 14.97 -3.36 15.49
C SER A 447 15.33 -4.16 16.74
N ASP A 448 14.48 -4.04 17.79
CA ASP A 448 14.67 -4.78 19.03
C ASP A 448 14.70 -6.32 18.80
N ASP A 449 14.03 -6.83 17.79
CA ASP A 449 14.00 -8.26 17.47
C ASP A 449 15.39 -8.82 17.13
N ILE A 450 16.29 -8.00 16.58
CA ILE A 450 17.65 -8.43 16.19
C ILE A 450 18.49 -8.74 17.42
N TRP A 451 18.49 -7.85 18.41
CA TRP A 451 19.24 -8.12 19.63
C TRP A 451 18.56 -9.18 20.53
N HIS A 452 17.22 -9.24 20.54
CA HIS A 452 16.50 -10.33 21.20
C HIS A 452 16.89 -11.68 20.62
N ARG A 453 17.04 -11.77 19.29
CA ARG A 453 17.46 -12.99 18.63
C ARG A 453 18.91 -13.36 18.97
N MET A 454 19.79 -12.36 19.05
CA MET A 454 21.17 -12.58 19.50
C MET A 454 21.19 -13.14 20.93
N VAL A 455 20.45 -12.55 21.86
CA VAL A 455 20.32 -13.03 23.24
C VAL A 455 19.81 -14.46 23.28
N GLN A 456 18.83 -14.80 22.45
CA GLN A 456 18.29 -16.16 22.36
C GLN A 456 19.38 -17.17 21.93
N ILE A 457 20.19 -16.84 20.93
CA ILE A 457 21.28 -17.73 20.45
C ILE A 457 22.38 -17.85 21.50
N VAL A 458 22.75 -16.75 22.16
CA VAL A 458 23.75 -16.76 23.23
C VAL A 458 23.29 -17.60 24.43
N SER A 459 22.02 -17.49 24.84
CA SER A 459 21.48 -18.27 25.96
C SER A 459 21.35 -19.78 25.68
N GLN A 460 21.28 -20.20 24.42
CA GLN A 460 21.21 -21.63 24.01
C GLN A 460 22.59 -22.31 23.95
N GLN A 461 23.69 -21.54 23.96
CA GLN A 461 25.04 -22.07 23.69
C GLN A 461 26.01 -21.64 24.77
N ASP A 462 26.32 -22.53 25.71
CA ASP A 462 27.20 -22.28 26.86
C ASP A 462 28.59 -21.78 26.40
N ASP A 463 29.16 -22.38 25.34
CA ASP A 463 30.47 -22.01 24.78
C ASP A 463 30.55 -20.57 24.22
N LEU A 464 29.38 -19.92 23.99
CA LEU A 464 29.30 -18.59 23.43
C LEU A 464 29.08 -17.51 24.47
N GLN A 465 28.57 -17.87 25.65
CA GLN A 465 28.15 -16.93 26.70
C GLN A 465 29.33 -16.09 27.22
N GLU A 466 30.46 -16.74 27.53
CA GLU A 466 31.67 -16.07 27.97
C GLU A 466 32.19 -15.06 26.95
N TYR A 467 32.33 -15.49 25.68
CA TYR A 467 32.77 -14.65 24.58
C TYR A 467 31.83 -13.45 24.32
N ALA A 468 30.52 -13.70 24.26
CA ALA A 468 29.55 -12.65 24.03
C ALA A 468 29.52 -11.62 25.14
N THR A 469 29.61 -12.06 26.41
CA THR A 469 29.64 -11.18 27.58
C THR A 469 30.89 -10.28 27.59
N TYR A 470 32.07 -10.86 27.32
CA TYR A 470 33.28 -10.09 27.22
C TYR A 470 33.28 -9.09 26.07
N LYS A 471 32.75 -9.50 24.90
CA LYS A 471 32.60 -8.61 23.75
C LYS A 471 31.68 -7.43 24.06
N MET A 472 30.52 -7.69 24.69
CA MET A 472 29.59 -6.63 25.08
C MET A 472 30.22 -5.71 26.13
N TYR A 473 30.95 -6.24 27.11
CA TYR A 473 31.69 -5.43 28.06
C TYR A 473 32.68 -4.48 27.38
N GLN A 474 33.46 -4.98 26.39
CA GLN A 474 34.38 -4.15 25.61
C GLN A 474 33.66 -3.02 24.86
N MET A 475 32.49 -3.34 24.25
CA MET A 475 31.71 -2.35 23.48
C MET A 475 31.06 -1.28 24.33
N LEU A 476 30.82 -1.54 25.62
CA LEU A 476 30.27 -0.57 26.57
C LEU A 476 31.31 0.33 27.21
N GLN A 477 32.62 0.10 26.99
CA GLN A 477 33.69 0.95 27.54
C GLN A 477 33.62 2.41 27.08
N PRO A 478 33.33 2.76 25.81
CA PRO A 478 33.16 4.14 25.39
C PRO A 478 31.97 4.80 26.07
N SER A 479 32.07 6.09 26.38
CA SER A 479 30.98 6.84 27.03
C SER A 479 29.82 7.24 26.11
N ASN A 480 29.96 7.05 24.81
CA ASN A 480 28.97 7.38 23.80
C ASN A 480 28.68 6.11 22.97
N VAL A 481 27.69 5.38 23.41
CA VAL A 481 27.24 4.12 22.80
C VAL A 481 25.75 4.23 22.52
N HIS A 482 25.29 3.63 21.45
CA HIS A 482 23.84 3.61 21.11
C HIS A 482 23.04 2.83 22.15
N GLU A 483 21.84 3.29 22.42
CA GLU A 483 20.98 2.71 23.46
C GLU A 483 20.69 1.22 23.27
N ILE A 484 20.51 0.76 22.04
CA ILE A 484 20.27 -0.64 21.72
C ILE A 484 21.45 -1.54 22.15
N MET A 485 22.68 -1.06 22.00
CA MET A 485 23.87 -1.77 22.46
C MET A 485 23.92 -1.86 24.01
N ILE A 486 23.48 -0.78 24.67
CA ILE A 486 23.41 -0.75 26.16
C ILE A 486 22.32 -1.74 26.60
N ARG A 487 21.20 -1.81 25.94
CA ARG A 487 20.12 -2.74 26.24
C ARG A 487 20.58 -4.20 26.15
N ALA A 488 21.15 -4.58 25.00
CA ALA A 488 21.67 -5.92 24.76
C ALA A 488 22.80 -6.26 25.72
N GLY A 489 23.74 -5.33 25.94
CA GLY A 489 24.89 -5.53 26.85
C GLY A 489 24.49 -5.61 28.31
N ALA A 490 23.56 -4.78 28.77
CA ALA A 490 23.06 -4.85 30.14
C ALA A 490 22.35 -6.18 30.43
N TYR A 491 21.59 -6.71 29.48
CA TYR A 491 20.98 -8.01 29.64
C TYR A 491 22.01 -9.14 29.71
N ILE A 492 22.92 -9.23 28.71
CA ILE A 492 23.91 -10.32 28.62
C ILE A 492 24.88 -10.26 29.81
N ILE A 493 25.38 -9.08 30.20
CA ILE A 493 26.25 -8.92 31.37
C ILE A 493 25.48 -9.25 32.65
N GLY A 494 24.23 -8.84 32.79
CA GLY A 494 23.41 -9.19 33.95
C GLY A 494 23.25 -10.68 34.16
N GLU A 495 23.15 -11.47 33.08
CA GLU A 495 23.00 -12.94 33.11
C GLU A 495 24.33 -13.69 33.37
N TYR A 496 25.44 -13.22 32.75
CA TYR A 496 26.69 -14.02 32.62
C TYR A 496 27.93 -13.31 33.10
N ALA A 497 27.82 -12.28 33.97
CA ALA A 497 28.98 -11.50 34.43
C ALA A 497 30.02 -12.34 35.17
N GLU A 498 29.63 -13.38 35.90
CA GLU A 498 30.54 -14.31 36.61
C GLU A 498 31.55 -14.95 35.66
N MET A 499 31.15 -15.25 34.41
CA MET A 499 32.02 -15.87 33.41
C MET A 499 33.17 -14.97 32.96
N ILE A 500 33.01 -13.65 32.99
CA ILE A 500 34.10 -12.72 32.66
C ILE A 500 34.89 -12.29 33.87
N ALA A 501 34.37 -12.47 35.07
CA ALA A 501 35.12 -12.27 36.29
C ALA A 501 36.13 -13.42 36.57
N GLU A 502 35.73 -14.66 36.27
CA GLU A 502 36.57 -15.86 36.37
C GLU A 502 36.56 -16.60 35.00
N PRO A 503 37.24 -16.06 33.94
CA PRO A 503 37.20 -16.62 32.63
C PRO A 503 37.88 -17.98 32.53
N GLU A 504 37.27 -18.91 31.77
CA GLU A 504 37.86 -20.21 31.45
C GLU A 504 38.72 -20.14 30.17
N GLU A 505 38.45 -19.21 29.25
CA GLU A 505 39.21 -19.02 28.02
C GLU A 505 40.51 -18.23 28.24
N GLU A 506 41.64 -18.75 27.74
CA GLU A 506 42.98 -18.12 27.87
C GLU A 506 43.06 -16.74 27.16
N ASP A 507 42.19 -16.47 26.18
CA ASP A 507 42.18 -15.24 25.40
C ASP A 507 41.34 -14.11 26.03
N ILE A 508 40.61 -14.37 27.12
CA ILE A 508 39.78 -13.41 27.84
C ILE A 508 40.48 -12.94 29.09
N GLU A 509 40.61 -11.63 29.24
CA GLU A 509 41.18 -11.03 30.46
C GLU A 509 40.12 -10.96 31.56
N ALA A 510 40.45 -11.43 32.75
CA ALA A 510 39.54 -11.32 33.90
C ALA A 510 39.20 -9.87 34.23
N VAL A 511 37.93 -9.61 34.47
CA VAL A 511 37.41 -8.27 34.76
C VAL A 511 36.92 -8.20 36.19
N GLU A 512 37.43 -7.23 36.97
CA GLU A 512 36.99 -7.01 38.35
C GLU A 512 35.49 -6.63 38.40
N PRO A 513 34.69 -7.21 39.34
CA PRO A 513 33.26 -6.95 39.47
C PRO A 513 32.89 -5.46 39.55
N GLU A 514 33.72 -4.66 40.28
CA GLU A 514 33.49 -3.21 40.39
C GLU A 514 33.61 -2.51 39.03
N ALA A 515 34.52 -2.96 38.14
CA ALA A 515 34.68 -2.40 36.81
C ALA A 515 33.48 -2.72 35.90
N ILE A 516 32.86 -3.88 36.09
CA ILE A 516 31.61 -4.26 35.39
C ILE A 516 30.49 -3.33 35.81
N LEU A 517 30.29 -3.15 37.11
CA LEU A 517 29.26 -2.28 37.66
C LEU A 517 29.46 -0.83 37.25
N GLU A 518 30.69 -0.28 37.34
CA GLU A 518 31.03 1.09 36.92
C GLU A 518 30.70 1.32 35.45
N THR A 519 30.97 0.32 34.63
CA THR A 519 30.68 0.42 33.19
C THR A 519 29.17 0.56 32.92
N LEU A 520 28.34 -0.22 33.60
CA LEU A 520 26.87 -0.11 33.45
C LEU A 520 26.32 1.18 34.07
N GLN A 521 26.78 1.55 35.28
CA GLN A 521 26.38 2.79 35.97
C GLN A 521 26.67 4.04 35.13
N ARG A 522 27.77 4.07 34.37
CA ARG A 522 28.15 5.18 33.49
C ARG A 522 27.11 5.49 32.42
N HIS A 523 26.38 4.48 31.95
CA HIS A 523 25.35 4.60 30.93
C HIS A 523 23.95 4.82 31.50
N TYR A 524 23.67 4.36 32.72
CA TYR A 524 22.35 4.40 33.35
C TYR A 524 21.62 5.75 33.28
N PRO A 525 22.26 6.92 33.62
CA PRO A 525 21.55 8.20 33.57
C PRO A 525 21.32 8.76 32.17
N LYS A 526 21.83 8.12 31.11
CA LYS A 526 21.79 8.64 29.72
C LYS A 526 20.76 7.95 28.85
N VAL A 527 20.23 6.84 29.28
CA VAL A 527 19.32 5.98 28.49
C VAL A 527 17.85 6.25 28.83
N SER A 528 16.95 5.76 28.01
CA SER A 528 15.49 5.87 28.20
C SER A 528 15.06 5.12 29.49
N LEU A 529 13.89 5.47 29.99
CA LEU A 529 13.31 4.83 31.17
C LEU A 529 13.16 3.31 30.98
N GLN A 530 12.76 2.85 29.82
CA GLN A 530 12.63 1.42 29.52
C GLN A 530 13.96 0.67 29.67
N THR A 531 15.04 1.28 29.18
CA THR A 531 16.39 0.72 29.33
C THR A 531 16.86 0.77 30.75
N GLN A 532 16.56 1.85 31.52
CA GLN A 532 16.84 1.93 32.95
C GLN A 532 16.14 0.83 33.75
N ILE A 533 14.88 0.53 33.42
CA ILE A 533 14.09 -0.56 34.02
C ILE A 533 14.74 -1.92 33.77
N LEU A 534 15.22 -2.16 32.55
CA LEU A 534 15.97 -3.37 32.21
C LEU A 534 17.27 -3.46 33.01
N MET A 535 18.03 -2.36 33.07
CA MET A 535 19.29 -2.30 33.83
C MET A 535 19.09 -2.53 35.32
N MET A 536 17.95 -2.13 35.91
CA MET A 536 17.62 -2.44 37.31
C MET A 536 17.59 -3.95 37.57
N THR A 537 17.05 -4.72 36.65
CA THR A 537 17.06 -6.20 36.73
C THR A 537 18.48 -6.74 36.59
N SER A 538 19.29 -6.15 35.68
CA SER A 538 20.71 -6.53 35.54
C SER A 538 21.50 -6.25 36.80
N PHE A 539 21.29 -5.12 37.46
CA PHE A 539 21.94 -4.82 38.77
C PHE A 539 21.49 -5.80 39.84
N ALA A 540 20.21 -6.18 39.88
CA ALA A 540 19.75 -7.17 40.85
C ALA A 540 20.39 -8.57 40.61
N LYS A 541 20.62 -8.98 39.39
CA LYS A 541 21.33 -10.19 39.01
C LYS A 541 22.82 -10.12 39.34
N LEU A 542 23.48 -8.97 39.13
CA LEU A 542 24.86 -8.74 39.54
C LEU A 542 25.03 -8.85 41.06
N LEU A 543 24.04 -8.41 41.86
CA LEU A 543 24.06 -8.55 43.29
C LEU A 543 24.04 -10.02 43.74
N VAL A 544 23.33 -10.90 43.01
CA VAL A 544 23.35 -12.34 43.28
C VAL A 544 24.68 -12.97 42.94
N GLN A 545 25.33 -12.52 41.85
CA GLN A 545 26.62 -13.07 41.40
C GLN A 545 27.80 -12.56 42.25
N PHE A 546 27.75 -11.31 42.75
CA PHE A 546 28.86 -10.67 43.45
C PHE A 546 28.38 -9.99 44.76
N GLU A 547 28.58 -10.68 45.90
CA GLU A 547 28.22 -10.13 47.23
C GLU A 547 28.98 -8.83 47.58
N GLU A 548 30.13 -8.61 47.00
CA GLU A 548 30.99 -7.43 47.25
C GLU A 548 30.38 -6.13 46.73
N LEU A 549 29.46 -6.18 45.77
CA LEU A 549 28.78 -5.04 45.19
C LEU A 549 27.47 -4.63 45.90
N GLU A 550 27.15 -5.27 47.02
CA GLU A 550 25.86 -5.10 47.73
C GLU A 550 25.60 -3.63 48.09
N ASP A 551 26.56 -2.97 48.70
CA ASP A 551 26.39 -1.58 49.19
C ASP A 551 26.12 -0.61 48.04
N GLU A 552 26.84 -0.73 46.91
CA GLU A 552 26.71 0.16 45.74
C GLU A 552 25.40 -0.07 44.98
N ILE A 553 24.99 -1.32 44.85
CA ILE A 553 23.73 -1.66 44.14
C ILE A 553 22.52 -1.27 44.98
N ARG A 554 22.59 -1.43 46.32
CA ARG A 554 21.51 -0.97 47.21
C ARG A 554 21.33 0.55 47.15
N GLU A 555 22.42 1.35 47.07
CA GLU A 555 22.30 2.79 46.86
C GLU A 555 21.52 3.13 45.59
N LEU A 556 21.66 2.36 44.50
CA LEU A 556 20.89 2.53 43.26
C LEU A 556 19.39 2.21 43.44
N PHE A 557 19.08 1.14 44.17
CA PHE A 557 17.70 0.80 44.50
C PHE A 557 17.05 1.86 45.38
N GLU A 558 17.74 2.30 46.42
CA GLU A 558 17.27 3.34 47.35
C GLU A 558 16.98 4.67 46.63
N ALA A 559 17.80 5.04 45.66
CA ALA A 559 17.61 6.27 44.88
C ALA A 559 16.31 6.23 44.07
N ASN A 560 15.82 5.04 43.71
CA ASN A 560 14.63 4.84 42.87
C ASN A 560 13.37 4.44 43.66
N LEU A 561 13.40 4.28 44.98
CA LEU A 561 12.23 3.91 45.81
C LEU A 561 11.06 4.89 45.74
N SER A 562 11.30 6.13 45.36
CA SER A 562 10.27 7.17 45.18
C SER A 562 10.17 7.68 43.75
N HIS A 563 10.56 6.85 42.77
CA HIS A 563 10.50 7.21 41.37
C HIS A 563 9.03 7.49 40.90
N ILE A 564 8.85 8.42 39.96
CA ILE A 564 7.52 8.82 39.46
C ILE A 564 6.86 7.68 38.65
N ASP A 565 7.68 6.96 37.89
CA ASP A 565 7.21 5.81 37.13
C ASP A 565 6.97 4.61 38.08
N SER A 566 5.80 3.99 37.91
CA SER A 566 5.36 2.90 38.81
C SER A 566 6.14 1.62 38.64
N GLU A 567 6.57 1.28 37.42
CA GLU A 567 7.34 0.07 37.13
C GLU A 567 8.76 0.18 37.73
N MET A 568 9.41 1.31 37.53
CA MET A 568 10.71 1.57 38.09
C MET A 568 10.68 1.54 39.64
N GLN A 569 9.68 2.22 40.23
CA GLN A 569 9.50 2.22 41.68
C GLN A 569 9.23 0.82 42.22
N GLN A 570 8.38 0.06 41.58
CA GLN A 570 8.05 -1.31 42.00
C GLN A 570 9.28 -2.19 42.00
N ARG A 571 10.07 -2.20 40.92
CA ARG A 571 11.30 -3.00 40.82
C ARG A 571 12.32 -2.59 41.87
N ALA A 572 12.51 -1.30 42.08
CA ALA A 572 13.43 -0.81 43.12
C ALA A 572 13.01 -1.29 44.51
N VAL A 573 11.73 -1.23 44.86
CA VAL A 573 11.19 -1.69 46.15
C VAL A 573 11.29 -3.21 46.29
N GLU A 574 10.94 -3.95 45.26
CA GLU A 574 10.96 -5.42 45.25
C GLU A 574 12.39 -5.95 45.34
N TYR A 575 13.33 -5.44 44.54
CA TYR A 575 14.74 -5.88 44.56
C TYR A 575 15.45 -5.48 45.86
N ASN A 576 15.15 -4.28 46.39
CA ASN A 576 15.70 -3.90 47.68
C ASN A 576 15.18 -4.78 48.84
N ALA A 577 13.90 -5.21 48.76
CA ALA A 577 13.32 -6.12 49.74
C ALA A 577 13.81 -7.57 49.57
N LEU A 578 14.03 -8.00 48.31
CA LEU A 578 14.58 -9.32 48.00
C LEU A 578 16.04 -9.44 48.43
N ALA A 579 16.83 -8.37 48.40
CA ALA A 579 18.22 -8.35 48.84
C ALA A 579 18.38 -8.69 50.37
N ASP A 580 17.32 -8.47 51.15
CA ASP A 580 17.28 -8.88 52.57
C ASP A 580 16.80 -10.33 52.78
N SER A 581 16.51 -11.06 51.66
CA SER A 581 15.88 -12.38 51.72
C SER A 581 16.78 -13.49 51.20
N ASP A 582 16.85 -14.62 51.90
CA ASP A 582 17.56 -15.82 51.43
C ASP A 582 17.01 -16.43 50.12
N VAL A 583 15.88 -15.90 49.59
CA VAL A 583 15.20 -16.40 48.39
C VAL A 583 15.64 -15.65 47.11
N MET A 584 16.45 -14.60 47.22
CA MET A 584 16.87 -13.77 46.10
C MET A 584 17.58 -14.57 45.00
N ALA A 585 18.50 -15.44 45.40
CA ALA A 585 19.23 -16.30 44.47
C ALA A 585 18.32 -17.26 43.70
N ASP A 586 17.27 -17.84 44.36
CA ASP A 586 16.31 -18.72 43.68
C ASP A 586 15.39 -17.97 42.69
N VAL A 587 15.08 -16.70 42.99
CA VAL A 587 14.17 -15.87 42.17
C VAL A 587 14.91 -15.27 40.97
N LEU A 588 16.15 -14.87 41.15
CA LEU A 588 16.99 -14.20 40.12
C LEU A 588 18.05 -15.15 39.53
N ASP A 589 17.85 -16.46 39.62
CA ASP A 589 18.66 -17.45 38.92
C ASP A 589 18.73 -17.19 37.41
N GLN A 590 19.73 -17.73 36.72
CA GLN A 590 19.87 -17.59 35.29
C GLN A 590 18.58 -17.98 34.55
N MET A 591 18.21 -17.21 33.55
CA MET A 591 17.05 -17.53 32.73
C MET A 591 17.29 -18.86 31.96
N PRO A 592 16.32 -19.79 32.00
CA PRO A 592 16.46 -21.03 31.24
C PRO A 592 16.55 -20.73 29.74
N PRO A 593 17.26 -21.56 28.95
CA PRO A 593 17.38 -21.33 27.52
C PRO A 593 16.00 -21.38 26.86
N PHE A 594 15.82 -20.57 25.84
CA PHE A 594 14.59 -20.53 25.08
C PHE A 594 14.33 -21.86 24.34
N ALA A 595 13.05 -22.18 24.11
CA ALA A 595 12.67 -23.39 23.37
C ALA A 595 13.23 -23.39 21.95
N GLU A 596 13.77 -24.54 21.50
CA GLU A 596 14.36 -24.69 20.16
C GLU A 596 13.35 -24.45 19.02
N ASP A 597 12.06 -24.74 19.27
CA ASP A 597 10.97 -24.60 18.27
C ASP A 597 10.41 -23.17 18.11
N ARG A 598 11.04 -22.15 18.71
CA ARG A 598 10.54 -20.78 18.60
C ARG A 598 10.76 -20.24 17.19
N GLU A 599 9.66 -19.83 16.54
CA GLU A 599 9.68 -19.27 15.18
C GLU A 599 10.62 -18.05 15.08
N ASN A 600 11.33 -17.97 13.96
CA ASN A 600 12.23 -16.86 13.68
C ASN A 600 11.45 -15.62 13.26
N VAL A 601 11.30 -14.66 14.17
CA VAL A 601 10.55 -13.42 13.97
C VAL A 601 11.17 -12.56 12.86
N LEU A 602 12.50 -12.64 12.63
CA LEU A 602 13.19 -11.87 11.60
C LEU A 602 12.81 -12.36 10.19
N GLU A 603 12.67 -13.68 10.00
CA GLU A 603 12.21 -14.24 8.72
C GLU A 603 10.75 -13.94 8.43
N LEU A 604 9.89 -13.86 9.45
CA LEU A 604 8.48 -13.49 9.28
C LEU A 604 8.34 -12.03 8.84
N LYS A 605 9.17 -11.13 9.38
CA LYS A 605 9.17 -9.71 8.96
C LYS A 605 9.66 -9.49 7.53
N LEU A 606 10.51 -10.38 7.01
CA LEU A 606 10.96 -10.30 5.62
C LEU A 606 9.87 -10.74 4.63
N LYS A 607 9.04 -11.71 5.02
CA LYS A 607 7.95 -12.23 4.17
C LYS A 607 6.74 -11.30 4.09
N ALA A 608 6.46 -10.54 5.14
CA ALA A 608 5.31 -9.65 5.19
C ALA A 608 5.31 -8.54 4.09
N PRO A 609 6.44 -7.86 3.78
CA PRO A 609 6.48 -6.93 2.65
C PRO A 609 6.55 -7.59 1.27
N GLU A 610 7.01 -8.84 1.16
CA GLU A 610 7.03 -9.57 -0.12
C GLU A 610 5.62 -10.04 -0.52
N GLU A 611 4.77 -10.39 0.45
CA GLU A 611 3.37 -10.75 0.20
C GLU A 611 2.54 -9.51 -0.21
N GLU A 612 2.82 -8.33 0.36
CA GLU A 612 2.17 -7.07 -0.04
C GLU A 612 2.67 -6.58 -1.42
N GLU A 613 3.97 -6.75 -1.76
CA GLU A 613 4.51 -6.40 -3.09
C GLU A 613 4.07 -7.40 -4.18
N GLU A 614 3.86 -8.70 -3.86
CA GLU A 614 3.32 -9.69 -4.79
C GLU A 614 1.81 -9.50 -5.04
N GLU A 615 1.02 -9.07 -4.03
CA GLU A 615 -0.37 -8.70 -4.21
C GLU A 615 -0.52 -7.38 -5.00
N GLU A 616 0.37 -6.38 -4.78
CA GLU A 616 0.40 -5.14 -5.57
C GLU A 616 0.92 -5.39 -7.02
N GLU A 617 1.86 -6.32 -7.24
CA GLU A 617 2.31 -6.68 -8.60
C GLU A 617 1.27 -7.52 -9.39
N GLU A 618 0.38 -8.27 -8.72
CA GLU A 618 -0.75 -8.93 -9.37
C GLU A 618 -1.89 -7.96 -9.70
N ASP A 619 -2.09 -6.90 -8.91
CA ASP A 619 -3.07 -5.84 -9.15
C ASP A 619 -2.56 -4.77 -10.16
N ASP A 620 -1.23 -4.47 -10.18
CA ASP A 620 -0.63 -3.50 -11.13
C ASP A 620 -0.51 -4.04 -12.58
N ASP A 621 -0.53 -5.36 -12.81
CA ASP A 621 -0.59 -5.92 -14.17
C ASP A 621 -1.97 -5.70 -14.83
N ASP A 622 -3.01 -5.27 -14.09
CA ASP A 622 -4.35 -5.03 -14.62
C ASP A 622 -4.65 -3.54 -14.95
N ASP A 623 -3.86 -2.57 -14.44
CA ASP A 623 -4.21 -1.13 -14.54
C ASP A 623 -3.30 -0.28 -15.47
N SER A 624 -2.33 -0.87 -16.21
CA SER A 624 -1.38 -0.09 -17.01
C SER A 624 -1.60 -0.14 -18.52
N ASP A 625 -2.84 0.04 -18.99
CA ASP A 625 -3.16 0.27 -20.43
C ASP A 625 -4.08 1.50 -20.65
N ASP A 626 -3.81 2.62 -19.96
CA ASP A 626 -4.29 3.92 -20.42
C ASP A 626 -3.22 4.53 -21.34
N ASP A 627 -3.29 4.13 -22.61
CA ASP A 627 -2.59 4.77 -23.72
C ASP A 627 -3.14 6.18 -23.96
N ASP A 628 -2.46 7.18 -23.45
CA ASP A 628 -2.54 8.56 -23.97
C ASP A 628 -1.58 8.71 -25.16
N ASP A 629 -2.09 8.35 -26.34
CA ASP A 629 -1.53 8.82 -27.63
C ASP A 629 -1.81 10.31 -27.80
N SER A 630 -0.82 11.14 -27.51
CA SER A 630 -0.75 12.51 -28.06
C SER A 630 0.51 12.62 -28.93
N ASP A 631 0.31 12.34 -30.22
CA ASP A 631 1.18 12.86 -31.29
C ASP A 631 1.03 14.39 -31.35
N ASP A 632 2.07 15.12 -31.03
CA ASP A 632 2.34 16.44 -31.57
C ASP A 632 3.84 16.55 -31.87
N ASP A 633 4.16 16.32 -33.15
CA ASP A 633 5.38 16.77 -33.78
C ASP A 633 5.38 18.31 -33.81
N ASP A 634 6.35 18.96 -33.22
CA ASP A 634 6.88 20.24 -33.69
C ASP A 634 8.34 20.36 -33.29
N ASP A 635 9.19 20.20 -34.33
CA ASP A 635 10.58 20.63 -34.36
C ASP A 635 10.67 22.15 -34.22
N SER A 636 11.46 22.62 -33.25
CA SER A 636 12.24 23.87 -33.46
C SER A 636 13.41 23.90 -32.47
N ASP A 637 14.58 23.70 -33.00
CA ASP A 637 15.86 24.17 -32.43
C ASP A 637 15.77 25.69 -32.14
N GLU A 638 16.30 26.10 -31.01
CA GLU A 638 17.09 27.33 -30.88
C GLU A 638 17.76 27.40 -29.48
N ASP A 639 18.98 27.85 -29.58
CA ASP A 639 20.09 27.91 -28.64
C ASP A 639 19.92 28.92 -27.49
N ASP A 640 20.65 28.58 -26.39
CA ASP A 640 21.39 29.46 -25.48
C ASP A 640 20.71 30.72 -24.85
N GLU A 641 20.73 30.80 -23.56
CA GLU A 641 21.60 31.71 -22.78
C GLU A 641 21.31 31.57 -21.28
N GLU A 642 22.40 31.42 -20.50
CA GLU A 642 22.41 31.54 -19.04
C GLU A 642 22.15 33.01 -18.64
N GLU A 643 21.17 33.25 -17.76
CA GLU A 643 21.16 34.45 -16.91
C GLU A 643 20.85 34.06 -15.47
N GLU A 644 21.84 34.29 -14.63
CA GLU A 644 21.66 34.35 -13.17
C GLU A 644 20.85 35.61 -12.84
N ASP A 645 19.69 35.50 -12.22
CA ASP A 645 19.03 36.61 -11.56
C ASP A 645 18.77 36.31 -10.10
N ASP A 646 19.44 37.07 -9.26
CA ASP A 646 19.16 37.29 -7.86
C ASP A 646 17.79 37.95 -7.73
N ASP A 647 16.78 37.24 -7.22
CA ASP A 647 15.49 37.84 -6.84
C ASP A 647 15.37 37.95 -5.32
N GLU A 648 15.42 39.22 -4.89
CA GLU A 648 15.05 39.66 -3.55
C GLU A 648 13.56 39.38 -3.26
N ASP A 649 13.30 38.69 -2.14
CA ASP A 649 11.97 38.43 -1.59
C ASP A 649 11.19 39.74 -1.32
N GLU A 650 10.25 40.11 -2.15
CA GLU A 650 9.16 41.02 -1.79
C GLU A 650 8.00 40.18 -1.21
N GLU A 651 7.78 40.31 0.11
CA GLU A 651 6.62 39.78 0.80
C GLU A 651 5.36 40.55 0.35
N GLU A 652 4.58 40.02 -0.58
CA GLU A 652 3.19 40.44 -0.81
C GLU A 652 2.29 39.75 0.23
N GLU A 653 1.75 40.52 1.16
CA GLU A 653 0.65 40.08 2.05
C GLU A 653 -0.62 39.89 1.21
N ASP A 654 -0.95 38.63 0.90
CA ASP A 654 -2.22 38.27 0.25
C ASP A 654 -3.31 38.05 1.32
N ASP A 655 -4.26 38.94 1.43
CA ASP A 655 -5.48 38.87 2.25
C ASP A 655 -6.52 37.90 1.63
N GLY A 656 -6.07 36.73 1.12
CA GLY A 656 -6.93 35.69 0.59
C GLY A 656 -7.57 34.81 1.69
N GLU A 657 -8.81 34.37 1.48
CA GLU A 657 -9.48 33.36 2.34
C GLU A 657 -8.60 32.08 2.44
N ALA A 658 -8.52 31.51 3.65
CA ALA A 658 -7.68 30.32 3.91
C ALA A 658 -8.15 29.11 3.07
N GLU A 659 -7.20 28.40 2.46
CA GLU A 659 -7.48 27.15 1.72
C GLU A 659 -7.86 26.03 2.69
N GLY A 660 -8.91 25.28 2.36
CA GLY A 660 -9.44 24.16 3.15
C GLY A 660 -8.80 22.81 2.79
N ILE A 661 -9.52 21.73 3.08
CA ILE A 661 -9.11 20.35 2.80
C ILE A 661 -9.03 20.13 1.28
N ASP A 662 -7.97 19.43 0.84
CA ASP A 662 -7.77 19.05 -0.56
C ASP A 662 -8.84 18.03 -0.98
N PRO A 663 -9.57 18.24 -2.09
CA PRO A 663 -10.60 17.32 -2.56
C PRO A 663 -10.10 15.87 -2.81
N GLU A 664 -8.84 15.69 -3.24
CA GLU A 664 -8.26 14.36 -3.45
C GLU A 664 -8.01 13.58 -2.14
N VAL A 665 -7.94 14.30 -1.04
CA VAL A 665 -7.72 13.74 0.31
C VAL A 665 -9.05 13.49 1.03
N GLU A 666 -10.13 14.17 0.63
CA GLU A 666 -11.44 14.11 1.29
C GLU A 666 -12.03 12.69 1.29
N GLU A 667 -11.83 11.92 0.23
CA GLU A 667 -12.28 10.52 0.12
C GLU A 667 -11.61 9.58 1.12
N LYS A 668 -10.37 9.87 1.54
CA LYS A 668 -9.61 9.06 2.50
C LYS A 668 -9.95 9.34 3.96
N ILE A 669 -10.55 10.47 4.26
CA ILE A 669 -10.88 10.91 5.64
C ILE A 669 -11.76 9.88 6.38
N PRO A 670 -12.84 9.31 5.80
CA PRO A 670 -13.67 8.32 6.48
C PRO A 670 -12.90 7.06 6.88
N VAL A 671 -11.97 6.61 6.03
CA VAL A 671 -11.12 5.45 6.30
C VAL A 671 -10.15 5.72 7.44
N TRP A 672 -9.50 6.89 7.44
CA TRP A 672 -8.62 7.30 8.54
C TRP A 672 -9.37 7.47 9.86
N PHE A 673 -10.55 8.06 9.83
CA PHE A 673 -11.41 8.19 10.99
C PHE A 673 -11.77 6.82 11.60
N THR A 674 -12.15 5.86 10.76
CA THR A 674 -12.44 4.47 11.18
C THR A 674 -11.21 3.79 11.77
N ASN A 675 -10.04 3.95 11.15
CA ASN A 675 -8.78 3.43 11.69
C ASN A 675 -8.44 4.05 13.05
N CYS A 676 -8.68 5.36 13.24
CA CYS A 676 -8.46 6.03 14.52
C CYS A 676 -9.45 5.57 15.61
N LEU A 677 -10.66 5.14 15.23
CA LEU A 677 -11.63 4.57 16.19
C LEU A 677 -11.24 3.15 16.62
N THR A 678 -10.71 2.35 15.73
CA THR A 678 -10.46 0.91 15.96
C THR A 678 -9.03 0.59 16.43
N LYS A 679 -8.03 1.41 16.08
CA LYS A 679 -6.61 1.19 16.42
C LYS A 679 -6.14 2.20 17.47
N ASN A 680 -5.18 1.80 18.30
CA ASN A 680 -4.59 2.71 19.30
C ASN A 680 -3.59 3.71 18.69
N LYS A 681 -3.05 3.42 17.51
CA LYS A 681 -2.16 4.31 16.75
C LYS A 681 -2.62 4.31 15.29
N ALA A 682 -2.88 5.48 14.75
CA ALA A 682 -3.33 5.65 13.37
C ALA A 682 -3.02 7.06 12.84
N VAL A 683 -3.13 7.24 11.52
CA VAL A 683 -3.08 8.55 10.87
C VAL A 683 -4.49 9.15 10.90
N LEU A 684 -4.63 10.39 11.37
CA LEU A 684 -5.89 11.14 11.38
C LEU A 684 -6.10 11.93 10.09
N TYR A 685 -5.02 12.48 9.53
CA TYR A 685 -5.03 13.26 8.31
C TYR A 685 -3.65 13.27 7.66
N GLN A 686 -3.60 13.24 6.34
CA GLN A 686 -2.35 13.35 5.59
C GLN A 686 -2.59 13.98 4.22
N ASP A 687 -1.79 15.00 3.91
CA ASP A 687 -1.68 15.58 2.57
C ASP A 687 -0.20 15.82 2.22
N GLY A 688 0.08 16.46 1.09
CA GLY A 688 1.45 16.79 0.66
C GLY A 688 2.17 17.82 1.56
N ARG A 689 1.47 18.44 2.51
CA ARG A 689 1.98 19.52 3.38
C ARG A 689 2.16 19.06 4.81
N ILE A 690 1.18 18.35 5.38
CA ILE A 690 1.17 17.95 6.77
C ILE A 690 0.60 16.53 6.94
N GLN A 691 1.16 15.78 7.87
CA GLN A 691 0.62 14.51 8.35
C GLN A 691 0.29 14.63 9.84
N ILE A 692 -0.90 14.22 10.23
CA ILE A 692 -1.38 14.24 11.61
C ILE A 692 -1.55 12.79 12.07
N GLY A 693 -0.61 12.32 12.88
CA GLY A 693 -0.69 11.01 13.54
C GLY A 693 -1.39 11.13 14.90
N LEU A 694 -2.10 10.07 15.30
CA LEU A 694 -2.83 10.02 16.57
C LEU A 694 -2.48 8.75 17.32
N THR A 695 -2.22 8.89 18.63
CA THR A 695 -2.20 7.75 19.56
C THR A 695 -3.20 8.02 20.68
N LYS A 696 -3.91 6.99 21.15
CA LYS A 696 -4.95 7.12 22.16
C LYS A 696 -4.76 6.14 23.32
N ASP A 697 -5.05 6.60 24.54
CA ASP A 697 -5.25 5.79 25.74
C ASP A 697 -6.63 6.15 26.34
N ILE A 698 -7.53 5.19 26.40
CA ILE A 698 -8.93 5.41 26.77
C ILE A 698 -9.21 4.66 28.06
N LYS A 699 -9.55 5.42 29.10
CA LYS A 699 -10.03 4.91 30.40
C LYS A 699 -11.29 5.69 30.78
N ALA A 700 -12.46 5.19 30.38
CA ALA A 700 -13.72 5.87 30.62
C ALA A 700 -13.87 6.26 32.11
N PRO A 701 -14.24 7.52 32.45
CA PRO A 701 -14.86 8.53 31.58
C PRO A 701 -13.88 9.53 30.91
N GLU A 702 -12.59 9.26 30.87
CA GLU A 702 -11.55 10.12 30.28
C GLU A 702 -10.88 9.40 29.11
N ALA A 703 -10.46 10.16 28.11
CA ALA A 703 -9.70 9.68 26.98
C ALA A 703 -8.53 10.64 26.71
N HIS A 704 -7.33 10.11 26.64
CA HIS A 704 -6.09 10.83 26.39
C HIS A 704 -5.62 10.58 24.97
N PHE A 705 -5.33 11.64 24.24
CA PHE A 705 -4.85 11.58 22.87
C PHE A 705 -3.52 12.32 22.77
N ASN A 706 -2.56 11.73 22.04
CA ASN A 706 -1.36 12.44 21.62
C ASN A 706 -1.45 12.61 20.11
N LEU A 707 -1.39 13.83 19.63
CA LEU A 707 -1.31 14.21 18.25
C LEU A 707 0.14 14.53 17.88
N PHE A 708 0.55 14.08 16.71
CA PHE A 708 1.87 14.32 16.14
C PHE A 708 1.68 15.01 14.79
N TYR A 709 2.10 16.25 14.69
CA TYR A 709 2.03 17.07 13.49
C TYR A 709 3.37 17.01 12.77
N SER A 710 3.45 16.28 11.68
CA SER A 710 4.67 16.12 10.88
C SER A 710 4.62 17.03 9.65
N ASN A 711 5.54 17.95 9.53
CA ASN A 711 5.64 18.81 8.37
C ASN A 711 6.25 18.04 7.19
N LYS A 712 5.44 17.74 6.18
CA LYS A 712 5.86 17.05 4.93
C LYS A 712 6.20 18.04 3.80
N SER A 713 5.93 19.32 3.99
CA SER A 713 6.29 20.36 3.02
C SER A 713 7.80 20.65 3.05
N GLY A 714 8.36 21.06 1.94
CA GLY A 714 9.75 21.53 1.88
C GLY A 714 9.98 22.92 2.50
N ALA A 715 8.98 23.50 3.20
CA ALA A 715 9.04 24.84 3.79
C ALA A 715 8.58 24.82 5.26
N THR A 716 9.00 25.80 6.04
CA THR A 716 8.55 25.96 7.43
C THR A 716 7.08 26.35 7.49
N LEU A 717 6.28 25.62 8.29
CA LEU A 717 4.90 26.04 8.63
C LEU A 717 4.94 27.14 9.68
N LYS A 718 4.38 28.30 9.40
CA LYS A 718 4.33 29.47 10.29
C LYS A 718 2.90 29.67 10.80
N ASN A 719 2.73 30.36 11.91
CA ASN A 719 1.40 30.64 12.54
C ASN A 719 0.59 29.37 12.76
N PHE A 720 1.28 28.30 13.20
CA PHE A 720 0.65 27.01 13.41
C PHE A 720 -0.22 27.01 14.66
N SER A 721 -1.50 26.67 14.53
CA SER A 721 -2.41 26.46 15.65
C SER A 721 -3.26 25.21 15.42
N ALA A 722 -3.65 24.54 16.50
CA ALA A 722 -4.51 23.38 16.46
C ALA A 722 -5.46 23.43 17.67
N GLU A 723 -6.74 23.61 17.40
CA GLU A 723 -7.79 23.75 18.40
C GLU A 723 -8.86 22.67 18.23
N LEU A 724 -9.19 21.97 19.31
CA LEU A 724 -10.29 21.02 19.33
C LEU A 724 -11.53 21.67 19.94
N SER A 725 -12.59 21.79 19.14
CA SER A 725 -13.86 22.40 19.55
C SER A 725 -15.01 21.39 19.45
N SER A 726 -16.04 21.58 20.26
CA SER A 726 -17.27 20.80 20.22
C SER A 726 -18.47 21.73 20.34
N GLU A 727 -19.42 21.63 19.44
CA GLU A 727 -20.66 22.40 19.48
C GLU A 727 -21.58 21.94 20.63
N GLU A 728 -21.45 20.72 21.08
CA GLU A 728 -22.24 20.16 22.18
C GLU A 728 -21.57 20.34 23.55
N SER A 729 -22.29 20.83 24.51
CA SER A 729 -21.84 21.09 25.91
C SER A 729 -21.63 19.81 26.76
N GLY A 730 -21.50 18.64 26.09
CA GLY A 730 -21.38 17.34 26.75
C GLY A 730 -19.94 16.93 27.07
N LEU A 731 -18.97 17.45 26.36
CA LEU A 731 -17.55 17.12 26.47
C LEU A 731 -16.80 18.24 27.17
N ASN A 732 -15.84 17.92 28.03
CA ASN A 732 -14.83 18.84 28.52
C ASN A 732 -13.52 18.48 27.86
N ILE A 733 -12.91 19.45 27.19
CA ILE A 733 -11.72 19.29 26.39
C ILE A 733 -10.60 20.12 27.03
N ASP A 734 -9.45 19.50 27.22
CA ASP A 734 -8.23 20.15 27.70
C ASP A 734 -7.11 19.86 26.70
N CYS A 735 -6.50 20.91 26.14
CA CYS A 735 -5.49 20.81 25.09
C CYS A 735 -4.20 21.52 25.52
N THR A 736 -3.05 20.90 25.30
CA THR A 736 -1.76 21.58 25.45
C THR A 736 -1.47 22.47 24.24
N GLU A 737 -0.76 23.58 24.47
CA GLU A 737 -0.33 24.49 23.40
C GLU A 737 0.67 23.81 22.46
N VAL A 738 0.60 24.10 21.17
CA VAL A 738 1.54 23.65 20.14
C VAL A 738 2.48 24.80 19.77
N LYS A 739 3.63 24.49 19.22
CA LYS A 739 4.58 25.49 18.72
C LYS A 739 4.01 26.24 17.52
N ASP A 740 4.14 27.54 17.50
CA ASP A 740 3.68 28.41 16.38
C ASP A 740 4.39 28.12 15.05
N THR A 741 5.53 27.44 15.09
CA THR A 741 6.31 27.15 13.88
C THR A 741 6.79 25.69 13.88
N ILE A 742 6.66 25.01 12.74
CA ILE A 742 7.17 23.65 12.54
C ILE A 742 8.11 23.67 11.33
N GLU A 743 9.39 23.45 11.54
CA GLU A 743 10.41 23.44 10.49
C GLU A 743 10.15 22.31 9.48
N ALA A 744 10.68 22.43 8.27
CA ALA A 744 10.55 21.41 7.24
C ALA A 744 11.10 20.06 7.75
N GLY A 745 10.32 18.98 7.57
CA GLY A 745 10.69 17.64 8.02
C GLY A 745 10.68 17.41 9.54
N SER A 746 10.29 18.41 10.36
CA SER A 746 10.21 18.29 11.82
C SER A 746 8.79 17.96 12.30
N ASN A 747 8.69 17.53 13.57
CA ASN A 747 7.45 17.13 14.19
C ASN A 747 7.10 18.02 15.40
N ALA A 748 5.82 18.30 15.61
CA ALA A 748 5.30 18.90 16.83
C ALA A 748 4.31 17.94 17.49
N LYS A 749 4.24 17.96 18.82
CA LYS A 749 3.35 17.08 19.61
C LYS A 749 2.36 17.92 20.39
N GLN A 750 1.11 17.45 20.47
CA GLN A 750 0.06 18.01 21.32
C GLN A 750 -0.62 16.90 22.12
N GLN A 751 -0.89 17.18 23.39
CA GLN A 751 -1.68 16.28 24.22
C GLN A 751 -3.08 16.84 24.41
N ILE A 752 -4.08 16.00 24.23
CA ILE A 752 -5.50 16.35 24.34
C ILE A 752 -6.15 15.37 25.31
N THR A 753 -6.81 15.90 26.33
CA THR A 753 -7.62 15.11 27.26
C THR A 753 -9.07 15.46 27.09
N VAL A 754 -9.91 14.47 26.81
CA VAL A 754 -11.34 14.64 26.63
C VAL A 754 -12.08 13.86 27.71
N SER A 755 -12.92 14.54 28.50
CA SER A 755 -13.77 13.89 29.49
C SER A 755 -15.25 14.10 29.19
N CYS A 756 -16.03 13.02 29.38
CA CYS A 756 -17.46 13.05 29.04
C CYS A 756 -18.33 13.35 30.25
N GLY A 757 -18.91 14.55 30.30
CA GLY A 757 -19.82 15.00 31.38
C GLY A 757 -21.30 14.69 31.13
N LYS A 758 -21.72 14.60 29.87
CA LYS A 758 -23.12 14.33 29.46
C LYS A 758 -23.10 13.58 28.13
N PRO A 759 -24.15 12.80 27.81
CA PRO A 759 -24.31 12.22 26.49
C PRO A 759 -24.23 13.27 25.38
N PHE A 760 -23.52 12.96 24.30
CA PHE A 760 -23.34 13.81 23.11
C PHE A 760 -23.64 12.99 21.86
N LYS A 761 -23.82 13.62 20.71
CA LYS A 761 -24.17 12.95 19.47
C LYS A 761 -23.08 13.19 18.40
N GLU A 762 -22.55 14.39 18.31
CA GLU A 762 -21.63 14.81 17.27
C GLU A 762 -20.17 14.73 17.77
N SER A 763 -19.27 14.25 16.90
CA SER A 763 -17.84 14.23 17.17
C SER A 763 -17.30 15.66 17.23
N PRO A 764 -16.31 15.99 18.09
CA PRO A 764 -15.66 17.29 18.08
C PRO A 764 -14.84 17.50 16.79
N THR A 765 -14.62 18.76 16.44
CA THR A 765 -13.83 19.14 15.25
C THR A 765 -12.48 19.68 15.67
N LEU A 766 -11.41 19.14 15.11
CA LEU A 766 -10.04 19.63 15.21
C LEU A 766 -9.77 20.60 14.05
N THR A 767 -9.65 21.89 14.36
CA THR A 767 -9.27 22.91 13.37
C THR A 767 -7.78 23.15 13.45
N VAL A 768 -7.06 22.84 12.36
CA VAL A 768 -5.62 23.05 12.24
C VAL A 768 -5.37 24.18 11.25
N SER A 769 -4.74 25.25 11.70
CA SER A 769 -4.44 26.43 10.87
C SER A 769 -2.93 26.66 10.80
N PHE A 770 -2.42 26.98 9.62
CA PHE A 770 -1.01 27.29 9.39
C PHE A 770 -0.80 28.06 8.09
N THR A 771 0.34 28.72 7.98
CA THR A 771 0.78 29.40 6.76
C THR A 771 1.98 28.65 6.16
N CYS A 772 1.89 28.26 4.88
CA CYS A 772 2.95 27.57 4.15
C CYS A 772 3.21 28.27 2.80
N LYS A 773 4.43 28.67 2.52
CA LYS A 773 4.82 29.39 1.29
C LYS A 773 3.94 30.60 0.98
N GLY A 774 3.62 31.41 1.99
CA GLY A 774 2.80 32.62 1.85
C GLY A 774 1.28 32.40 1.78
N LYS A 775 0.80 31.15 1.72
CA LYS A 775 -0.64 30.82 1.71
C LYS A 775 -1.11 30.33 3.06
N SER A 776 -2.29 30.77 3.49
CA SER A 776 -2.94 30.32 4.73
C SER A 776 -3.85 29.11 4.47
N TYR A 777 -3.84 28.16 5.39
CA TYR A 777 -4.62 26.93 5.35
C TYR A 777 -5.41 26.76 6.63
N GLU A 778 -6.66 26.29 6.51
CA GLU A 778 -7.51 25.94 7.64
C GLU A 778 -8.17 24.59 7.38
N LEU A 779 -7.82 23.59 8.20
CA LEU A 779 -8.23 22.20 8.03
C LEU A 779 -9.20 21.81 9.16
N PRO A 780 -10.53 21.83 8.94
CA PRO A 780 -11.50 21.31 9.90
C PRO A 780 -11.61 19.79 9.77
N ILE A 781 -11.05 19.06 10.72
CA ILE A 781 -10.97 17.59 10.70
C ILE A 781 -11.87 17.03 11.79
N GLU A 782 -12.75 16.08 11.45
CA GLU A 782 -13.57 15.39 12.45
C GLU A 782 -12.66 14.56 13.37
N PHE A 783 -12.78 14.77 14.70
CA PHE A 783 -11.92 14.14 15.68
C PHE A 783 -12.54 12.83 16.19
N PRO A 784 -11.81 11.70 16.29
CA PRO A 784 -12.35 10.35 16.52
C PRO A 784 -12.77 10.14 17.99
N VAL A 785 -13.67 10.96 18.50
CA VAL A 785 -14.31 10.85 19.81
C VAL A 785 -15.80 10.66 19.61
N VAL A 786 -16.28 9.47 19.86
CA VAL A 786 -17.68 9.05 19.72
C VAL A 786 -18.22 8.56 21.07
N VAL A 787 -19.52 8.39 21.19
CA VAL A 787 -20.13 7.88 22.45
C VAL A 787 -19.48 6.57 22.91
N MET A 788 -19.12 5.68 21.98
CA MET A 788 -18.50 4.40 22.30
C MET A 788 -17.07 4.54 22.84
N THR A 789 -16.38 5.65 22.60
CA THR A 789 -15.07 5.97 23.22
C THR A 789 -15.14 5.92 24.75
N PHE A 790 -16.26 6.31 25.34
CA PHE A 790 -16.48 6.31 26.80
C PHE A 790 -17.26 5.09 27.30
N CYS A 791 -17.30 4.00 26.56
CA CYS A 791 -17.88 2.73 26.97
C CYS A 791 -16.81 1.82 27.57
N ASN A 792 -17.21 1.08 28.60
CA ASN A 792 -16.47 -0.04 29.13
C ASN A 792 -17.15 -1.35 28.72
N GLU A 793 -16.34 -2.37 28.49
CA GLU A 793 -16.82 -3.73 28.31
C GLU A 793 -17.71 -4.16 29.47
N THR A 794 -18.73 -4.92 29.15
CA THR A 794 -19.71 -5.37 30.16
C THR A 794 -19.83 -6.88 30.09
N ASP A 795 -19.29 -7.57 31.08
CA ASP A 795 -19.48 -9.00 31.22
C ASP A 795 -20.95 -9.29 31.54
N MET A 796 -21.66 -9.92 30.60
CA MET A 796 -23.09 -10.17 30.68
C MET A 796 -23.40 -11.53 30.06
N ASP A 797 -24.09 -12.41 30.85
CA ASP A 797 -24.59 -13.67 30.36
C ASP A 797 -25.87 -13.52 29.53
N ALA A 798 -26.23 -14.56 28.79
CA ALA A 798 -27.41 -14.57 27.91
C ALA A 798 -28.73 -14.30 28.65
N ASP A 799 -28.87 -14.83 29.87
CA ASP A 799 -30.10 -14.69 30.68
C ASP A 799 -30.25 -13.23 31.16
N ALA A 800 -29.17 -12.62 31.63
CA ALA A 800 -29.17 -11.21 32.05
C ALA A 800 -29.41 -10.26 30.86
N PHE A 801 -28.88 -10.62 29.68
CA PHE A 801 -29.16 -9.87 28.47
C PHE A 801 -30.62 -9.93 28.09
N GLN A 802 -31.23 -11.11 28.02
CA GLN A 802 -32.64 -11.28 27.70
C GLN A 802 -33.57 -10.60 28.71
N GLN A 803 -33.28 -10.68 30.01
CA GLN A 803 -34.03 -9.99 31.05
C GLN A 803 -34.00 -8.46 30.86
N ARG A 804 -32.86 -7.89 30.55
CA ARG A 804 -32.74 -6.44 30.32
C ARG A 804 -33.33 -6.04 28.96
N TRP A 805 -33.17 -6.89 27.95
CA TRP A 805 -33.72 -6.65 26.62
C TRP A 805 -35.25 -6.60 26.63
N SER A 806 -35.88 -7.44 27.40
CA SER A 806 -37.33 -7.50 27.55
C SER A 806 -37.95 -6.38 28.40
N ASN A 807 -37.14 -5.43 28.90
CA ASN A 807 -37.65 -4.33 29.73
C ASN A 807 -38.40 -3.30 28.89
N PRO A 808 -39.72 -3.06 29.15
CA PRO A 808 -40.53 -2.11 28.37
C PRO A 808 -39.98 -0.68 28.35
N THR A 809 -39.32 -0.25 29.44
CA THR A 809 -38.77 1.12 29.52
C THR A 809 -37.55 1.33 28.62
N LEU A 810 -36.83 0.25 28.26
CA LEU A 810 -35.74 0.30 27.30
C LEU A 810 -36.27 0.17 25.87
N GLU A 811 -37.36 -0.54 25.68
CA GLU A 811 -38.05 -0.67 24.39
C GLU A 811 -38.62 0.67 23.90
N GLU A 812 -39.20 1.48 24.80
CA GLU A 812 -39.68 2.81 24.48
C GLU A 812 -38.57 3.78 24.04
N LYS A 813 -37.32 3.49 24.41
CA LYS A 813 -36.12 4.33 24.10
C LYS A 813 -35.20 3.68 23.09
N GLN A 814 -35.67 2.70 22.34
CA GLN A 814 -34.86 2.06 21.30
C GLN A 814 -34.68 2.95 20.08
N SER A 815 -33.54 2.78 19.41
CA SER A 815 -33.28 3.29 18.08
C SER A 815 -33.01 2.13 17.15
N GLN A 816 -33.70 2.10 16.00
CA GLN A 816 -33.60 0.98 15.06
C GLN A 816 -33.52 1.49 13.64
N GLU A 817 -32.68 0.84 12.83
CA GLU A 817 -32.56 1.14 11.40
C GLU A 817 -32.16 -0.11 10.62
N THR A 818 -32.53 -0.15 9.33
CA THR A 818 -32.09 -1.19 8.38
C THR A 818 -31.34 -0.50 7.24
N PHE A 819 -30.11 -0.93 6.99
CA PHE A 819 -29.23 -0.34 5.98
C PHE A 819 -28.48 -1.42 5.21
N ARG A 820 -27.98 -1.08 4.02
CA ARG A 820 -27.13 -1.97 3.22
C ARG A 820 -25.72 -1.97 3.79
N ALA A 821 -25.13 -3.14 3.89
CA ALA A 821 -23.73 -3.29 4.30
C ALA A 821 -22.78 -2.91 3.17
N GLY A 822 -21.62 -2.38 3.50
CA GLY A 822 -20.50 -2.19 2.58
C GLY A 822 -20.04 -3.50 1.94
N GLU A 823 -19.23 -3.43 0.88
CA GLU A 823 -18.88 -4.62 0.09
C GLU A 823 -18.17 -5.70 0.91
N ASP A 824 -17.30 -5.32 1.82
CA ASP A 824 -16.50 -6.22 2.68
C ASP A 824 -17.05 -6.37 4.12
N LYS A 825 -18.29 -5.97 4.37
CA LYS A 825 -18.88 -5.97 5.71
C LYS A 825 -19.92 -7.07 5.87
N ASP A 826 -19.68 -7.99 6.81
CA ASP A 826 -20.56 -9.11 7.18
C ASP A 826 -20.64 -9.33 8.69
N LEU A 827 -21.13 -10.49 9.12
CA LEU A 827 -21.23 -10.84 10.55
C LEU A 827 -19.86 -11.07 11.20
N GLU A 828 -18.87 -11.56 10.45
CA GLU A 828 -17.52 -11.81 10.97
C GLU A 828 -16.83 -10.49 11.28
N THR A 829 -17.09 -9.44 10.49
CA THR A 829 -16.60 -8.08 10.77
C THR A 829 -17.05 -7.56 12.15
N LEU A 830 -18.22 -7.96 12.64
CA LEU A 830 -18.70 -7.56 13.98
C LEU A 830 -17.85 -8.17 15.11
N GLU A 831 -17.26 -9.34 14.91
CA GLU A 831 -16.42 -10.00 15.92
C GLU A 831 -15.14 -9.21 16.21
N THR A 832 -14.60 -8.51 15.23
CA THR A 832 -13.44 -7.65 15.39
C THR A 832 -13.81 -6.21 15.74
N LEU A 833 -14.89 -5.67 15.16
CA LEU A 833 -15.30 -4.29 15.35
C LEU A 833 -15.84 -4.00 16.75
N LEU A 834 -16.71 -4.85 17.29
CA LEU A 834 -17.36 -4.60 18.58
C LEU A 834 -16.38 -4.54 19.74
N PRO A 835 -15.42 -5.47 19.90
CA PRO A 835 -14.40 -5.37 20.94
C PRO A 835 -13.53 -4.11 20.78
N SER A 836 -13.17 -3.73 19.54
CA SER A 836 -12.37 -2.50 19.30
C SER A 836 -13.10 -1.21 19.70
N LEU A 837 -14.42 -1.26 19.87
CA LEU A 837 -15.29 -0.19 20.35
C LEU A 837 -15.71 -0.38 21.82
N ASN A 838 -15.02 -1.21 22.58
CA ASN A 838 -15.28 -1.53 24.00
C ASN A 838 -16.71 -2.10 24.23
N MET A 839 -17.19 -2.91 23.31
CA MET A 839 -18.45 -3.62 23.41
C MET A 839 -18.23 -5.13 23.46
N THR A 840 -18.83 -5.81 24.42
CA THR A 840 -18.72 -7.26 24.59
C THR A 840 -19.81 -7.97 23.79
N ILE A 841 -19.44 -8.98 23.01
CA ILE A 841 -20.38 -9.87 22.32
C ILE A 841 -20.99 -10.85 23.34
N VAL A 842 -22.30 -10.97 23.37
CA VAL A 842 -23.03 -11.87 24.28
C VAL A 842 -23.45 -13.13 23.52
N GLU A 843 -22.78 -14.24 23.83
CA GLU A 843 -23.07 -15.53 23.20
C GLU A 843 -24.25 -16.27 23.90
N GLY A 844 -24.89 -17.16 23.17
CA GLY A 844 -25.93 -18.06 23.73
C GLY A 844 -27.31 -17.42 23.94
N VAL A 845 -27.56 -16.20 23.48
CA VAL A 845 -28.87 -15.52 23.59
C VAL A 845 -29.91 -16.11 22.65
N ASP A 846 -29.49 -16.51 21.43
CA ASP A 846 -30.31 -17.14 20.39
C ASP A 846 -29.45 -18.13 19.59
N GLU A 847 -29.98 -19.26 19.15
CA GLU A 847 -29.27 -20.25 18.33
C GLU A 847 -29.17 -19.84 16.84
N SER A 848 -29.65 -18.65 16.48
CA SER A 848 -29.71 -18.18 15.13
C SER A 848 -28.35 -17.65 14.66
N ALA A 849 -27.70 -18.30 13.68
CA ALA A 849 -26.45 -17.88 13.05
C ALA A 849 -26.51 -16.52 12.28
N SER A 850 -27.67 -15.86 12.25
CA SER A 850 -27.86 -14.57 11.55
C SER A 850 -28.00 -13.38 12.51
N LYS A 851 -27.77 -13.57 13.81
CA LYS A 851 -27.90 -12.51 14.82
C LYS A 851 -26.69 -12.45 15.71
N VAL A 852 -26.24 -11.22 16.02
CA VAL A 852 -25.20 -10.92 16.99
C VAL A 852 -25.75 -9.98 18.05
N TYR A 853 -25.49 -10.31 19.30
CA TYR A 853 -25.88 -9.53 20.46
C TYR A 853 -24.65 -8.92 21.11
N ALA A 854 -24.73 -7.64 21.49
CA ALA A 854 -23.62 -6.97 22.14
C ALA A 854 -24.08 -6.09 23.30
N ALA A 855 -23.25 -5.94 24.30
CA ALA A 855 -23.51 -5.12 25.48
C ALA A 855 -22.30 -4.23 25.80
N GLY A 856 -22.57 -3.01 26.29
CA GLY A 856 -21.55 -2.07 26.75
C GLY A 856 -22.11 -1.16 27.84
N THR A 857 -21.23 -0.53 28.61
CA THR A 857 -21.64 0.41 29.65
C THR A 857 -20.97 1.76 29.40
N PHE A 858 -21.74 2.76 29.02
CA PHE A 858 -21.29 4.14 28.88
C PHE A 858 -21.12 4.79 30.26
N VAL A 859 -19.99 5.46 30.48
CA VAL A 859 -19.58 6.03 31.75
C VAL A 859 -19.40 7.54 31.62
N THR A 860 -19.92 8.32 32.56
CA THR A 860 -19.73 9.79 32.57
C THR A 860 -18.82 10.21 33.71
N SER A 861 -18.13 11.35 33.57
CA SER A 861 -17.33 11.98 34.63
C SER A 861 -18.19 12.55 35.80
N LYS A 862 -19.52 12.62 35.63
CA LYS A 862 -20.44 13.06 36.71
C LYS A 862 -20.62 11.99 37.76
N ILE A 863 -20.48 12.37 39.01
CA ILE A 863 -20.67 11.50 40.16
C ILE A 863 -22.11 11.58 40.63
N ALA A 864 -22.78 10.45 40.76
CA ALA A 864 -24.10 10.36 41.34
C ALA A 864 -24.08 10.64 42.86
N ALA A 865 -25.25 10.88 43.47
CA ALA A 865 -25.37 11.06 44.91
C ALA A 865 -24.85 9.83 45.74
N SER A 866 -24.66 8.70 45.10
CA SER A 866 -24.06 7.47 45.68
C SER A 866 -22.51 7.47 45.70
N GLY A 867 -21.87 8.52 45.21
CA GLY A 867 -20.40 8.60 45.13
C GLY A 867 -19.77 7.79 43.99
N LYS A 868 -20.56 7.23 43.06
CA LYS A 868 -20.08 6.48 41.89
C LYS A 868 -20.39 7.26 40.61
N PRO A 869 -19.60 7.06 39.51
CA PRO A 869 -19.91 7.61 38.20
C PRO A 869 -21.28 7.21 37.71
N ILE A 870 -21.95 8.09 36.96
CA ILE A 870 -23.23 7.75 36.34
C ILE A 870 -22.93 6.87 35.14
N THR A 871 -23.52 5.65 35.14
CA THR A 871 -23.35 4.65 34.10
C THR A 871 -24.67 4.39 33.37
N ILE A 872 -24.61 4.15 32.06
CA ILE A 872 -25.76 3.88 31.20
C ILE A 872 -25.46 2.63 30.38
N GLY A 873 -26.21 1.55 30.63
CA GLY A 873 -26.09 0.33 29.86
C GLY A 873 -26.63 0.47 28.44
N ILE A 874 -25.90 -0.08 27.48
CA ILE A 874 -26.24 -0.13 26.06
C ILE A 874 -26.35 -1.58 25.64
N LEU A 875 -27.42 -1.93 24.95
CA LEU A 875 -27.68 -3.25 24.40
C LEU A 875 -27.92 -3.12 22.90
N CYS A 876 -27.20 -3.92 22.10
CA CYS A 876 -27.28 -3.92 20.65
C CYS A 876 -27.71 -5.31 20.13
N LEU A 877 -28.55 -5.30 19.08
CA LEU A 877 -28.93 -6.46 18.31
C LEU A 877 -28.66 -6.19 16.83
N PHE A 878 -27.82 -6.99 16.22
CA PHE A 878 -27.56 -7.00 14.79
C PHE A 878 -28.25 -8.21 14.17
N GLU A 879 -29.10 -7.98 13.19
CA GLU A 879 -29.77 -9.02 12.40
C GLU A 879 -29.27 -8.93 10.95
N TRP A 880 -28.69 -10.00 10.44
CA TRP A 880 -28.10 -10.05 9.09
C TRP A 880 -29.01 -10.74 8.09
N ALA A 881 -29.33 -10.04 6.99
CA ALA A 881 -30.07 -10.58 5.87
C ALA A 881 -29.11 -10.91 4.70
N LYS A 882 -28.51 -12.12 4.71
CA LYS A 882 -27.49 -12.57 3.73
C LYS A 882 -27.94 -12.37 2.28
N GLY A 883 -29.19 -12.60 1.93
CA GLY A 883 -29.71 -12.46 0.55
C GLY A 883 -29.88 -11.02 0.06
N LYS A 884 -29.77 -10.02 0.96
CA LYS A 884 -29.90 -8.59 0.64
C LYS A 884 -28.67 -7.78 1.04
N ARG A 885 -27.64 -8.42 1.59
CA ARG A 885 -26.46 -7.79 2.19
C ARG A 885 -26.87 -6.56 3.03
N ALA A 886 -27.74 -6.77 4.01
CA ALA A 886 -28.26 -5.69 4.84
C ALA A 886 -28.29 -6.07 6.31
N PHE A 887 -27.91 -5.12 7.14
CA PHE A 887 -28.06 -5.18 8.59
C PHE A 887 -29.36 -4.51 9.05
N ARG A 888 -29.98 -5.09 10.03
CA ARG A 888 -30.98 -4.43 10.86
C ARG A 888 -30.39 -4.29 12.26
N LEU A 889 -30.06 -3.05 12.62
CA LEU A 889 -29.48 -2.70 13.90
C LEU A 889 -30.54 -2.14 14.82
N THR A 890 -30.65 -2.72 16.01
CA THR A 890 -31.52 -2.21 17.10
C THR A 890 -30.67 -1.94 18.33
N VAL A 891 -30.64 -0.71 18.80
CA VAL A 891 -29.93 -0.30 20.01
C VAL A 891 -30.93 0.13 21.07
N ARG A 892 -30.78 -0.43 22.29
CA ARG A 892 -31.56 -0.10 23.48
C ARG A 892 -30.66 0.47 24.58
N ALA A 893 -31.03 1.62 25.13
CA ALA A 893 -30.36 2.24 26.26
C ALA A 893 -31.35 2.97 27.16
N SER A 894 -30.98 3.21 28.42
CA SER A 894 -31.83 3.98 29.31
C SER A 894 -31.96 5.47 28.93
N ASN A 895 -31.12 5.93 28.01
CA ASN A 895 -31.16 7.26 27.39
C ASN A 895 -31.33 7.13 25.87
N ALA A 896 -32.39 7.72 25.31
CA ALA A 896 -32.70 7.66 23.88
C ALA A 896 -31.66 8.34 22.99
N SER A 897 -31.03 9.44 23.45
CA SER A 897 -29.95 10.10 22.70
C SER A 897 -28.72 9.22 22.53
N ILE A 898 -28.34 8.44 23.55
CA ILE A 898 -27.25 7.48 23.47
C ILE A 898 -27.60 6.34 22.52
N ALA A 899 -28.82 5.80 22.59
CA ALA A 899 -29.26 4.74 21.69
C ALA A 899 -29.23 5.20 20.22
N ALA A 900 -29.63 6.44 19.95
CA ALA A 900 -29.57 7.02 18.61
C ALA A 900 -28.11 7.25 18.15
N ALA A 901 -27.27 7.86 18.97
CA ALA A 901 -25.87 8.12 18.63
C ALA A 901 -25.08 6.83 18.40
N CYS A 902 -25.23 5.82 19.27
CA CYS A 902 -24.59 4.50 19.07
C CYS A 902 -25.05 3.83 17.76
N LYS A 903 -26.34 3.90 17.45
CA LYS A 903 -26.89 3.34 16.21
C LYS A 903 -26.29 4.04 14.99
N ASP A 904 -26.24 5.38 14.99
CA ASP A 904 -25.73 6.17 13.87
C ASP A 904 -24.25 5.90 13.62
N HIS A 905 -23.43 5.81 14.68
CA HIS A 905 -22.00 5.48 14.57
C HIS A 905 -21.76 4.03 14.11
N LEU A 906 -22.46 3.05 14.67
CA LEU A 906 -22.32 1.64 14.23
C LEU A 906 -22.77 1.46 12.78
N LYS A 907 -23.81 2.19 12.35
CA LYS A 907 -24.20 2.23 10.94
C LYS A 907 -23.09 2.79 10.06
N ALA A 908 -22.47 3.91 10.43
CA ALA A 908 -21.41 4.54 9.67
C ALA A 908 -20.18 3.62 9.48
N GLN A 909 -19.92 2.69 10.42
CA GLN A 909 -18.85 1.71 10.33
C GLN A 909 -19.20 0.46 9.51
N LEU A 910 -20.47 0.20 9.24
CA LEU A 910 -20.95 -1.01 8.59
C LEU A 910 -21.63 -0.76 7.24
N ALA A 911 -22.01 0.47 6.94
CA ALA A 911 -22.60 0.90 5.67
C ALA A 911 -21.50 1.29 4.67
#